data_ab5ef9f5e933dad6b0e97828a0f5059e
#
_entry.id   ab5ef9f5e933dad6b0e97828a0f5059e
#
_cell.length_a   1.000
_cell.length_b   1.000
_cell.length_c   1.000
_cell.angle_alpha   90.00
_cell.angle_beta   90.00
_cell.angle_gamma   90.00
#
_symmetry.space_group_name_H-M   'P 1'
#
loop_
_entity.id
_entity.type
_entity.pdbx_description
1 polymer ?
#
loop_
_entity_poly.entity_id
_entity_poly.type
_entity_poly.pdbx_seq_one_letter_code
_entity_poly.pdbx_strand_id
1 'polypeptide(L)'
;MKKLFIFFAAAALATGLFCVSASQAKAQDVDENGIPRVMLQQLPNDPAVRVGQLDNGLTYYIRQNALPEKRAEFYLATNVGAIQETPDQDGLAHFLEHMCFNGTAHFPDKGILDYLRSIGAEFGRNINASTGFEETQYMLNNIPIERETVIDSCLMILADYSHYVTNATEEIDAERGVIIEERRARRNAQWRLLERSLPFWFGDCKYATCTLIGLQESLEGFKPESLHNFYKTWYYPGNQAVVVVGDFDPDRVEQKIKDIFGPIPANPAPQAKEVITVPAHAEPVVGILTDPEETSVGISLVWMGEATPEEYNPTRFAQLQNMIKTLISTVMDERFEDIVADPDSPFQGGGFMIGSVIYENTEAVMADVTLKEDRILEGFRAFCTELERMVRFGFTDDEVERAKTKILTRYENAVKRAATRKNPELVYPLLSNFFDKTPYMTPEDAYETAKQSLEPLNAMVLSMLAQQIIPEENLVVLYTGPEKAGIETPTEEQLLAVMAEVKASEISAGESAQIAEQFLDPETLPGSAVTAERKIIYGATEWTLANGIKVTVLPTKHAEDQILFDIFEEGGMTLIDDADIPSFDRTVTTLFQNNAGLGSFSGTEVSKMLAGKSVRALPYIDDLTHGVSGQSTVKDLETAFQLLYLEYADPRFDPKEWNNGISQIASILPNLVNTPDFIFAQHFYDAAYGHSPRHTQLSPETLEKADLKVFEKNYRKLFGDATKANMVIVGDVDLESLKPLVEKYIGSLKTGKYASVIKQRGDGFAKGQICDDYKTEMTTPQTTVVHMYTLATPDDARTEAALDIIQYVLDMRYVTSLREEEGGTYGASTGAYLYRMPESTAVLQTMFNCNPAMADKLRELTVKGLTDLATDGPTDDEMKQAVLNLKKNIPESRISNNYWKRNLISWIRYADDNDTLNETAVTLVTKEDVRAIADKFLKSGNFIEVVQRPTRETEE
;
A
#
# COMPACT_ATOMS: atom_id res chain seq x y z
N MET A 1 14.29 30.31 4.36
CA MET A 1 12.97 29.89 3.86
C MET A 1 12.66 30.45 2.47
N LYS A 2 12.71 31.75 2.18
CA LYS A 2 12.53 32.27 0.81
C LYS A 2 13.51 31.74 -0.25
N LYS A 3 14.65 31.13 0.12
CA LYS A 3 15.70 30.72 -0.81
C LYS A 3 15.31 29.55 -1.71
N LEU A 4 14.55 28.55 -1.22
CA LEU A 4 14.13 27.39 -2.02
C LEU A 4 13.11 27.82 -3.10
N PHE A 5 12.15 28.66 -2.74
CA PHE A 5 11.19 29.23 -3.69
C PHE A 5 11.86 30.10 -4.76
N ILE A 6 12.79 31.01 -4.34
CA ILE A 6 13.58 31.87 -5.26
C ILE A 6 14.47 31.01 -6.18
N PHE A 7 14.95 29.86 -5.67
CA PHE A 7 15.74 28.91 -6.41
C PHE A 7 14.97 28.30 -7.59
N PHE A 8 13.73 27.83 -7.35
CA PHE A 8 12.89 27.32 -8.43
C PHE A 8 12.44 28.42 -9.40
N ALA A 9 12.28 29.66 -8.93
CA ALA A 9 12.04 30.79 -9.82
C ALA A 9 13.25 31.06 -10.75
N ALA A 10 14.49 30.93 -10.25
CA ALA A 10 15.70 31.02 -11.05
C ALA A 10 15.83 29.86 -12.06
N ALA A 11 15.40 28.65 -11.69
CA ALA A 11 15.33 27.51 -12.61
C ALA A 11 14.32 27.73 -13.74
N ALA A 12 13.15 28.29 -13.43
CA ALA A 12 12.14 28.66 -14.41
C ALA A 12 12.67 29.74 -15.38
N LEU A 13 13.48 30.69 -14.89
CA LEU A 13 14.19 31.69 -15.71
C LEU A 13 15.24 31.03 -16.62
N ALA A 14 16.04 30.11 -16.12
CA ALA A 14 17.06 29.40 -16.90
C ALA A 14 16.45 28.52 -18.00
N THR A 15 15.35 27.82 -17.73
CA THR A 15 14.63 26.96 -18.71
C THR A 15 13.82 27.82 -19.71
N GLY A 16 13.23 28.93 -19.28
CA GLY A 16 12.53 29.88 -20.14
C GLY A 16 13.44 30.58 -21.15
N LEU A 17 14.73 30.73 -20.84
CA LEU A 17 15.74 31.34 -21.75
C LEU A 17 16.13 30.41 -22.92
N PHE A 18 15.98 29.12 -22.82
CA PHE A 18 16.28 28.19 -23.92
C PHE A 18 15.14 28.07 -24.95
N CYS A 19 13.90 28.43 -24.59
CA CYS A 19 12.75 28.39 -25.50
C CYS A 19 12.55 29.66 -26.32
N VAL A 20 13.30 30.73 -26.04
CA VAL A 20 13.22 31.99 -26.80
C VAL A 20 14.58 32.28 -27.43
N SER A 21 14.62 32.24 -28.78
CA SER A 21 15.83 32.60 -29.54
C SER A 21 16.40 33.92 -29.02
N ALA A 22 17.71 33.95 -28.81
CA ALA A 22 18.51 35.02 -28.22
C ALA A 22 18.38 36.45 -28.85
N SER A 23 17.45 36.68 -29.75
CA SER A 23 17.25 37.95 -30.45
C SER A 23 16.14 38.84 -29.91
N GLN A 24 15.40 38.47 -28.83
CA GLN A 24 14.33 39.28 -28.27
C GLN A 24 14.29 39.27 -26.72
N ALA A 25 15.40 39.43 -26.06
CA ALA A 25 15.43 39.67 -24.61
C ALA A 25 14.99 41.14 -24.33
N LYS A 26 13.70 41.41 -24.46
CA LYS A 26 13.04 42.46 -23.66
C LYS A 26 13.01 41.98 -22.23
N ALA A 27 13.20 42.90 -21.26
CA ALA A 27 13.04 42.58 -19.83
C ALA A 27 11.89 41.61 -19.63
N GLN A 28 12.19 40.43 -19.06
CA GLN A 28 11.17 39.38 -18.90
C GLN A 28 10.05 39.94 -18.04
N ASP A 29 8.82 39.79 -18.51
CA ASP A 29 7.62 40.14 -17.77
C ASP A 29 7.48 39.08 -16.67
N VAL A 30 7.90 39.40 -15.44
CA VAL A 30 7.84 38.55 -14.25
C VAL A 30 6.79 39.07 -13.29
N ASP A 31 6.33 38.20 -12.39
CA ASP A 31 5.48 38.58 -11.26
C ASP A 31 6.29 39.22 -10.13
N GLU A 32 5.64 39.48 -8.99
CA GLU A 32 6.27 40.09 -7.80
C GLU A 32 7.31 39.18 -7.13
N ASN A 33 7.23 37.86 -7.36
CA ASN A 33 8.15 36.83 -6.85
C ASN A 33 9.25 36.49 -7.86
N GLY A 34 9.30 37.18 -9.04
CA GLY A 34 10.31 36.97 -10.06
C GLY A 34 10.02 35.78 -11.00
N ILE A 35 8.83 35.20 -10.95
CA ILE A 35 8.44 34.10 -11.81
C ILE A 35 8.00 34.62 -13.18
N PRO A 36 8.52 34.08 -14.29
CA PRO A 36 8.10 34.48 -15.63
C PRO A 36 6.59 34.25 -15.81
N ARG A 37 5.85 35.24 -16.27
CA ARG A 37 4.38 35.15 -16.44
C ARG A 37 3.94 34.00 -17.36
N VAL A 38 4.77 33.58 -18.30
CA VAL A 38 4.52 32.40 -19.14
C VAL A 38 4.45 31.12 -18.31
N MET A 39 5.15 31.03 -17.19
CA MET A 39 5.13 29.89 -16.27
C MET A 39 3.91 29.91 -15.34
N LEU A 40 3.24 31.05 -15.21
CA LEU A 40 2.00 31.19 -14.44
C LEU A 40 0.76 30.81 -15.24
N GLN A 41 0.93 30.34 -16.46
CA GLN A 41 -0.17 29.77 -17.24
C GLN A 41 -0.74 28.57 -16.51
N GLN A 42 -2.06 28.59 -16.28
CA GLN A 42 -2.76 27.49 -15.65
C GLN A 42 -2.78 26.26 -16.55
N LEU A 43 -2.66 25.10 -15.93
CA LEU A 43 -2.78 23.79 -16.56
C LEU A 43 -4.26 23.44 -16.78
N PRO A 44 -4.56 22.66 -17.82
CA PRO A 44 -5.94 22.27 -18.10
C PRO A 44 -6.46 21.28 -17.05
N ASN A 45 -7.75 21.38 -16.76
CA ASN A 45 -8.49 20.35 -16.02
C ASN A 45 -9.27 19.45 -16.99
N ASP A 46 -9.54 18.22 -16.60
CA ASP A 46 -10.36 17.27 -17.39
C ASP A 46 -11.75 17.86 -17.65
N PRO A 47 -12.12 18.18 -18.89
CA PRO A 47 -13.40 18.78 -19.22
C PRO A 47 -14.60 17.85 -19.00
N ALA A 48 -14.36 16.57 -18.78
CA ALA A 48 -15.39 15.60 -18.47
C ALA A 48 -15.83 15.64 -16.99
N VAL A 49 -15.13 16.40 -16.16
CA VAL A 49 -15.51 16.67 -14.76
C VAL A 49 -16.39 17.92 -14.72
N ARG A 50 -17.58 17.79 -14.17
CA ARG A 50 -18.46 18.93 -13.90
C ARG A 50 -18.15 19.45 -12.50
N VAL A 51 -17.76 20.71 -12.41
CA VAL A 51 -17.46 21.40 -11.15
C VAL A 51 -18.43 22.56 -10.98
N GLY A 52 -18.89 22.77 -9.77
CA GLY A 52 -19.72 23.91 -9.41
C GLY A 52 -19.65 24.25 -7.94
N GLN A 53 -20.24 25.38 -7.58
CA GLN A 53 -20.36 25.80 -6.19
C GLN A 53 -21.81 26.24 -5.94
N LEU A 54 -22.38 25.82 -4.81
CA LEU A 54 -23.70 26.22 -4.37
C LEU A 54 -23.66 27.61 -3.71
N ASP A 55 -24.82 28.27 -3.59
CA ASP A 55 -24.94 29.59 -2.95
C ASP A 55 -24.47 29.61 -1.47
N ASN A 56 -24.51 28.46 -0.80
CA ASN A 56 -24.01 28.28 0.57
C ASN A 56 -22.50 28.01 0.65
N GLY A 57 -21.81 27.98 -0.49
CA GLY A 57 -20.37 27.80 -0.59
C GLY A 57 -19.87 26.36 -0.82
N LEU A 58 -20.75 25.34 -0.78
CA LEU A 58 -20.36 23.97 -1.03
C LEU A 58 -19.82 23.81 -2.46
N THR A 59 -18.64 23.25 -2.60
CA THR A 59 -18.08 22.86 -3.89
C THR A 59 -18.54 21.44 -4.24
N TYR A 60 -18.77 21.16 -5.52
CA TYR A 60 -19.06 19.80 -5.96
C TYR A 60 -18.31 19.43 -7.24
N TYR A 61 -17.92 18.16 -7.32
CA TYR A 61 -17.29 17.53 -8.47
C TYR A 61 -18.10 16.32 -8.89
N ILE A 62 -18.45 16.23 -10.17
CA ILE A 62 -19.23 15.13 -10.73
C ILE A 62 -18.52 14.60 -11.96
N ARG A 63 -18.19 13.31 -11.96
CA ARG A 63 -17.55 12.63 -13.09
C ARG A 63 -18.30 11.34 -13.43
N GLN A 64 -18.87 11.30 -14.63
CA GLN A 64 -19.46 10.06 -15.13
C GLN A 64 -18.36 9.07 -15.52
N ASN A 65 -18.47 7.82 -15.04
CA ASN A 65 -17.63 6.69 -15.43
C ASN A 65 -18.35 5.38 -15.17
N ALA A 66 -18.38 4.47 -16.16
CA ALA A 66 -19.16 3.24 -16.08
C ALA A 66 -18.26 1.99 -15.76
N LEU A 67 -17.18 2.19 -15.02
CA LEU A 67 -16.28 1.12 -14.60
C LEU A 67 -16.03 1.16 -13.08
N PRO A 68 -16.70 0.25 -12.34
CA PRO A 68 -17.70 -0.75 -12.73
C PRO A 68 -19.05 -0.15 -13.13
N GLU A 69 -19.79 -0.84 -14.02
CA GLU A 69 -21.17 -0.46 -14.35
C GLU A 69 -22.08 -0.46 -13.12
N LYS A 70 -22.99 0.51 -13.06
CA LYS A 70 -23.98 0.67 -11.96
C LYS A 70 -23.35 0.78 -10.58
N ARG A 71 -22.17 1.37 -10.51
CA ARG A 71 -21.47 1.69 -9.27
C ARG A 71 -21.13 3.16 -9.21
N ALA A 72 -21.05 3.67 -8.00
CA ALA A 72 -20.58 5.03 -7.76
C ALA A 72 -19.81 5.16 -6.45
N GLU A 73 -18.92 6.15 -6.44
CA GLU A 73 -18.16 6.64 -5.30
C GLU A 73 -18.80 7.96 -4.85
N PHE A 74 -19.00 8.12 -3.54
CA PHE A 74 -19.51 9.34 -2.92
C PHE A 74 -18.58 9.76 -1.81
N TYR A 75 -18.05 10.98 -1.89
CA TYR A 75 -17.11 11.52 -0.92
C TYR A 75 -17.58 12.87 -0.41
N LEU A 76 -17.44 13.10 0.89
CA LEU A 76 -17.46 14.42 1.49
C LEU A 76 -16.04 14.73 1.97
N ALA A 77 -15.41 15.71 1.36
CA ALA A 77 -14.14 16.27 1.80
C ALA A 77 -14.41 17.50 2.68
N THR A 78 -13.81 17.53 3.84
CA THR A 78 -13.89 18.67 4.76
C THR A 78 -12.48 19.20 4.98
N ASN A 79 -12.25 20.48 4.69
CA ASN A 79 -10.96 21.12 4.82
C ASN A 79 -10.69 21.52 6.29
N VAL A 80 -10.64 20.53 7.18
CA VAL A 80 -10.35 20.62 8.61
C VAL A 80 -9.83 19.28 9.12
N GLY A 81 -8.84 19.33 10.00
CA GLY A 81 -8.26 18.17 10.68
C GLY A 81 -7.78 18.53 12.08
N ALA A 82 -6.90 17.73 12.63
CA ALA A 82 -6.41 17.88 14.01
C ALA A 82 -5.73 19.22 14.28
N ILE A 83 -5.07 19.82 13.28
CA ILE A 83 -4.36 21.10 13.47
C ILE A 83 -5.29 22.28 13.77
N GLN A 84 -6.59 22.21 13.48
CA GLN A 84 -7.55 23.24 13.83
C GLN A 84 -8.08 23.14 15.23
N GLU A 85 -7.75 22.11 15.98
CA GLU A 85 -8.15 21.90 17.36
C GLU A 85 -7.55 22.95 18.31
N THR A 86 -8.31 23.32 19.33
CA THR A 86 -7.80 24.08 20.49
C THR A 86 -7.30 23.09 21.55
N PRO A 87 -6.51 23.52 22.55
CA PRO A 87 -6.00 22.60 23.57
C PRO A 87 -7.04 21.79 24.35
N ASP A 88 -8.29 22.26 24.42
CA ASP A 88 -9.41 21.52 25.02
C ASP A 88 -10.17 20.65 24.02
N GLN A 89 -9.68 20.60 22.78
CA GLN A 89 -10.25 19.84 21.68
C GLN A 89 -9.28 18.77 21.13
N ASP A 90 -8.19 18.48 21.80
CA ASP A 90 -7.17 17.54 21.39
C ASP A 90 -7.76 16.15 21.09
N GLY A 91 -7.68 15.69 19.83
CA GLY A 91 -8.25 14.47 19.30
C GLY A 91 -9.73 14.58 18.86
N LEU A 92 -10.36 15.76 18.93
CA LEU A 92 -11.78 15.88 18.62
C LEU A 92 -12.10 15.92 17.11
N ALA A 93 -11.16 16.22 16.25
CA ALA A 93 -11.34 16.06 14.80
C ALA A 93 -11.59 14.58 14.45
N HIS A 94 -10.74 13.70 14.97
CA HIS A 94 -10.88 12.26 14.80
C HIS A 94 -12.10 11.71 15.56
N PHE A 95 -12.34 12.19 16.78
CA PHE A 95 -13.53 11.79 17.53
C PHE A 95 -14.84 12.13 16.78
N LEU A 96 -14.90 13.29 16.14
CA LEU A 96 -16.05 13.71 15.34
C LEU A 96 -16.25 12.80 14.10
N GLU A 97 -15.17 12.35 13.52
CA GLU A 97 -15.22 11.36 12.43
C GLU A 97 -16.03 10.13 12.85
N HIS A 98 -15.73 9.55 14.03
CA HIS A 98 -16.45 8.41 14.59
C HIS A 98 -17.93 8.76 14.87
N MET A 99 -18.18 9.94 15.40
CA MET A 99 -19.55 10.37 15.72
C MET A 99 -20.46 10.51 14.51
N CYS A 100 -19.90 10.70 13.32
CA CYS A 100 -20.67 10.69 12.08
C CYS A 100 -21.37 9.34 11.82
N PHE A 101 -20.87 8.24 12.37
CA PHE A 101 -21.47 6.92 12.28
C PHE A 101 -22.44 6.60 13.44
N ASN A 102 -22.49 7.48 14.46
CA ASN A 102 -23.19 7.27 15.72
C ASN A 102 -24.48 8.11 15.85
N GLY A 103 -25.13 8.38 14.71
CA GLY A 103 -26.44 8.99 14.66
C GLY A 103 -26.47 10.41 14.11
N THR A 104 -27.40 10.61 13.18
CA THR A 104 -27.66 11.88 12.52
C THR A 104 -29.15 12.19 12.53
N ALA A 105 -29.55 13.39 12.07
CA ALA A 105 -30.95 13.79 12.08
C ALA A 105 -31.87 12.92 11.23
N HIS A 106 -31.38 12.42 10.09
CA HIS A 106 -32.19 11.58 9.18
C HIS A 106 -31.93 10.09 9.38
N PHE A 107 -30.82 9.72 9.99
CA PHE A 107 -30.45 8.34 10.31
C PHE A 107 -30.06 8.26 11.82
N PRO A 108 -31.08 8.10 12.70
CA PRO A 108 -30.80 8.01 14.15
C PRO A 108 -30.04 6.73 14.48
N ASP A 109 -29.31 6.77 15.59
CA ASP A 109 -28.52 5.65 16.12
C ASP A 109 -27.54 5.11 15.05
N LYS A 110 -27.53 3.82 14.79
CA LYS A 110 -26.71 3.18 13.74
C LYS A 110 -27.40 3.13 12.38
N GLY A 111 -28.41 3.95 12.14
CA GLY A 111 -29.25 3.90 10.93
C GLY A 111 -28.51 4.06 9.60
N ILE A 112 -27.34 4.75 9.58
CA ILE A 112 -26.49 4.84 8.39
C ILE A 112 -25.89 3.48 8.05
N LEU A 113 -25.29 2.82 9.04
CA LEU A 113 -24.67 1.50 8.85
C LEU A 113 -25.71 0.46 8.46
N ASP A 114 -26.86 0.46 9.09
CA ASP A 114 -27.96 -0.46 8.79
C ASP A 114 -28.49 -0.26 7.37
N TYR A 115 -28.67 0.99 6.96
CA TYR A 115 -29.10 1.29 5.58
C TYR A 115 -28.06 0.79 4.56
N LEU A 116 -26.78 1.11 4.75
CA LEU A 116 -25.73 0.74 3.81
C LEU A 116 -25.53 -0.77 3.75
N ARG A 117 -25.59 -1.46 4.89
CA ARG A 117 -25.59 -2.94 4.95
C ARG A 117 -26.79 -3.52 4.18
N SER A 118 -27.95 -2.89 4.25
CA SER A 118 -29.18 -3.35 3.55
C SER A 118 -29.06 -3.32 2.02
N ILE A 119 -28.09 -2.61 1.48
CA ILE A 119 -27.77 -2.54 0.04
C ILE A 119 -26.50 -3.32 -0.32
N GLY A 120 -25.93 -4.07 0.63
CA GLY A 120 -24.73 -4.91 0.44
C GLY A 120 -23.40 -4.17 0.61
N ALA A 121 -23.41 -2.95 1.15
CA ALA A 121 -22.17 -2.27 1.51
C ALA A 121 -21.66 -2.78 2.87
N GLU A 122 -20.33 -2.80 3.03
CA GLU A 122 -19.62 -3.34 4.18
C GLU A 122 -18.78 -2.24 4.85
N PHE A 123 -18.84 -2.17 6.18
CA PHE A 123 -18.02 -1.25 6.96
C PHE A 123 -16.53 -1.60 6.83
N GLY A 124 -15.69 -0.59 6.75
CA GLY A 124 -14.25 -0.74 6.51
C GLY A 124 -13.86 -0.93 5.03
N ARG A 125 -14.70 -1.58 4.23
CA ARG A 125 -14.45 -1.79 2.80
C ARG A 125 -15.16 -0.78 1.89
N ASN A 126 -16.45 -0.59 2.08
CA ASN A 126 -17.27 0.31 1.29
C ASN A 126 -17.62 1.61 2.00
N ILE A 127 -17.61 1.57 3.33
CA ILE A 127 -17.95 2.67 4.21
C ILE A 127 -16.72 2.94 5.06
N ASN A 128 -16.14 4.11 4.91
CA ASN A 128 -14.95 4.48 5.66
C ASN A 128 -14.89 5.99 5.84
N ALA A 129 -14.00 6.44 6.72
CA ALA A 129 -13.63 7.82 6.86
C ALA A 129 -12.14 7.91 7.24
N SER A 130 -11.57 9.08 7.15
CA SER A 130 -10.20 9.32 7.59
C SER A 130 -10.05 10.77 8.03
N THR A 131 -9.37 10.96 9.14
CA THR A 131 -8.97 12.26 9.65
C THR A 131 -7.45 12.40 9.52
N GLY A 132 -7.03 13.45 8.84
CA GLY A 132 -5.65 13.88 8.75
C GLY A 132 -5.38 15.07 9.69
N PHE A 133 -4.18 15.60 9.59
CA PHE A 133 -3.83 16.81 10.35
C PHE A 133 -4.57 18.05 9.82
N GLU A 134 -4.86 18.14 8.53
CA GLU A 134 -5.43 19.32 7.89
C GLU A 134 -6.77 19.06 7.19
N GLU A 135 -7.20 17.80 7.05
CA GLU A 135 -8.37 17.37 6.31
C GLU A 135 -9.12 16.22 6.99
N THR A 136 -10.40 16.10 6.69
CA THR A 136 -11.22 14.93 7.04
C THR A 136 -12.05 14.51 5.82
N GLN A 137 -12.07 13.21 5.53
CA GLN A 137 -12.77 12.64 4.38
C GLN A 137 -13.72 11.55 4.81
N TYR A 138 -14.93 11.56 4.25
CA TYR A 138 -15.94 10.51 4.43
C TYR A 138 -16.19 9.84 3.09
N MET A 139 -16.19 8.52 3.06
CA MET A 139 -16.13 7.73 1.84
C MET A 139 -17.24 6.66 1.80
N LEU A 140 -18.02 6.66 0.73
CA LEU A 140 -18.94 5.58 0.38
C LEU A 140 -18.48 5.02 -0.96
N ASN A 141 -17.71 3.92 -0.89
CA ASN A 141 -16.98 3.36 -2.02
C ASN A 141 -17.77 2.25 -2.69
N ASN A 142 -17.76 2.26 -4.03
CA ASN A 142 -18.27 1.17 -4.85
C ASN A 142 -19.74 0.81 -4.51
N ILE A 143 -20.56 1.82 -4.33
CA ILE A 143 -21.95 1.67 -3.94
C ILE A 143 -22.81 1.21 -5.13
N PRO A 144 -23.65 0.17 -4.98
CA PRO A 144 -24.56 -0.28 -6.02
C PRO A 144 -25.70 0.73 -6.24
N ILE A 145 -25.79 1.29 -7.45
CA ILE A 145 -26.76 2.34 -7.80
C ILE A 145 -27.82 1.89 -8.81
N GLU A 146 -28.15 0.60 -8.85
CA GLU A 146 -29.26 0.09 -9.69
C GLU A 146 -30.59 0.76 -9.38
N ARG A 147 -30.80 1.21 -8.14
CA ARG A 147 -31.95 1.99 -7.70
C ARG A 147 -31.54 3.42 -7.50
N GLU A 148 -32.15 4.33 -8.23
CA GLU A 148 -31.86 5.77 -8.17
C GLU A 148 -31.96 6.35 -6.74
N THR A 149 -32.86 5.80 -5.91
CA THR A 149 -33.02 6.19 -4.51
C THR A 149 -31.78 5.95 -3.66
N VAL A 150 -30.85 5.09 -4.09
CA VAL A 150 -29.58 4.88 -3.38
C VAL A 150 -28.70 6.11 -3.50
N ILE A 151 -28.70 6.77 -4.67
CA ILE A 151 -27.96 8.04 -4.86
C ILE A 151 -28.51 9.11 -3.91
N ASP A 152 -29.86 9.23 -3.78
CA ASP A 152 -30.47 10.17 -2.85
C ASP A 152 -30.05 9.90 -1.40
N SER A 153 -30.06 8.62 -0.99
CA SER A 153 -29.68 8.25 0.37
C SER A 153 -28.20 8.48 0.64
N CYS A 154 -27.30 8.15 -0.30
CA CYS A 154 -25.87 8.41 -0.13
C CYS A 154 -25.56 9.91 -0.03
N LEU A 155 -26.17 10.73 -0.88
CA LEU A 155 -26.04 12.18 -0.79
C LEU A 155 -26.63 12.73 0.50
N MET A 156 -27.74 12.16 1.01
CA MET A 156 -28.32 12.55 2.29
C MET A 156 -27.40 12.18 3.46
N ILE A 157 -26.75 11.01 3.43
CA ILE A 157 -25.76 10.62 4.43
C ILE A 157 -24.62 11.64 4.46
N LEU A 158 -24.05 12.01 3.30
CA LEU A 158 -23.00 13.03 3.25
C LEU A 158 -23.48 14.41 3.71
N ALA A 159 -24.74 14.78 3.42
CA ALA A 159 -25.33 16.01 3.93
C ALA A 159 -25.52 15.97 5.45
N ASP A 160 -25.84 14.81 5.99
CA ASP A 160 -25.92 14.61 7.45
C ASP A 160 -24.56 14.75 8.11
N TYR A 161 -23.51 14.17 7.54
CA TYR A 161 -22.14 14.40 8.01
C TYR A 161 -21.74 15.87 7.96
N SER A 162 -22.13 16.58 6.89
CA SER A 162 -21.85 17.99 6.72
C SER A 162 -22.49 18.89 7.80
N HIS A 163 -23.71 18.60 8.26
CA HIS A 163 -24.45 19.57 9.09
C HIS A 163 -25.38 18.97 10.15
N TYR A 164 -25.71 17.68 10.10
CA TYR A 164 -26.80 17.12 10.90
C TYR A 164 -26.37 15.97 11.83
N VAL A 165 -25.10 15.88 12.20
CA VAL A 165 -24.62 14.93 13.21
C VAL A 165 -25.17 15.31 14.57
N THR A 166 -25.75 14.38 15.31
CA THR A 166 -26.41 14.65 16.58
C THR A 166 -25.46 14.86 17.75
N ASN A 167 -24.28 14.19 17.72
CA ASN A 167 -23.28 14.21 18.79
C ASN A 167 -23.94 14.02 20.18
N ALA A 168 -24.82 13.03 20.30
CA ALA A 168 -25.50 12.74 21.55
C ALA A 168 -24.51 12.38 22.66
N THR A 169 -24.73 12.89 23.88
CA THR A 169 -23.79 12.69 24.99
C THR A 169 -23.58 11.22 25.34
N GLU A 170 -24.64 10.42 25.27
CA GLU A 170 -24.60 8.98 25.53
C GLU A 170 -23.72 8.25 24.50
N GLU A 171 -23.79 8.64 23.21
CA GLU A 171 -22.96 8.08 22.15
C GLU A 171 -21.50 8.54 22.27
N ILE A 172 -21.26 9.81 22.64
CA ILE A 172 -19.91 10.30 22.92
C ILE A 172 -19.26 9.46 24.01
N ASP A 173 -19.98 9.23 25.12
CA ASP A 173 -19.41 8.48 26.24
C ASP A 173 -19.17 7.01 25.89
N ALA A 174 -20.01 6.40 25.06
CA ALA A 174 -19.83 5.04 24.56
C ALA A 174 -18.60 4.92 23.62
N GLU A 175 -18.38 5.93 22.76
CA GLU A 175 -17.31 5.90 21.77
C GLU A 175 -15.90 6.15 22.32
N ARG A 176 -15.78 6.77 23.52
CA ARG A 176 -14.48 7.04 24.15
C ARG A 176 -13.60 5.80 24.26
N GLY A 177 -14.19 4.67 24.71
CA GLY A 177 -13.48 3.41 24.86
C GLY A 177 -12.92 2.91 23.53
N VAL A 178 -13.71 2.99 22.48
CA VAL A 178 -13.32 2.54 21.13
C VAL A 178 -12.12 3.33 20.61
N ILE A 179 -12.13 4.67 20.74
CA ILE A 179 -11.04 5.53 20.27
C ILE A 179 -9.77 5.33 21.09
N ILE A 180 -9.90 5.13 22.41
CA ILE A 180 -8.75 4.81 23.27
C ILE A 180 -8.12 3.48 22.87
N GLU A 181 -8.92 2.47 22.54
CA GLU A 181 -8.39 1.19 22.06
C GLU A 181 -7.78 1.31 20.65
N GLU A 182 -8.32 2.15 19.76
CA GLU A 182 -7.68 2.47 18.49
C GLU A 182 -6.31 3.12 18.69
N ARG A 183 -6.23 4.14 19.55
CA ARG A 183 -4.97 4.77 19.91
C ARG A 183 -3.96 3.76 20.42
N ARG A 184 -4.39 2.85 21.30
CA ARG A 184 -3.56 1.76 21.84
C ARG A 184 -3.03 0.85 20.71
N ALA A 185 -3.90 0.44 19.81
CA ALA A 185 -3.56 -0.46 18.72
C ALA A 185 -2.58 0.16 17.70
N ARG A 186 -2.65 1.47 17.50
CA ARG A 186 -1.77 2.19 16.57
C ARG A 186 -0.42 2.60 17.18
N ARG A 187 -0.25 2.60 18.51
CA ARG A 187 0.92 3.14 19.19
C ARG A 187 2.09 2.16 19.24
N ASN A 188 2.61 1.79 18.06
CA ASN A 188 3.84 1.03 17.88
C ASN A 188 5.10 1.91 18.02
N ALA A 189 6.30 1.32 17.89
CA ALA A 189 7.58 2.03 18.00
C ALA A 189 7.68 3.21 17.01
N GLN A 190 7.28 3.01 15.75
CA GLN A 190 7.33 4.06 14.72
C GLN A 190 6.43 5.24 15.07
N TRP A 191 5.22 4.98 15.57
CA TRP A 191 4.33 6.05 16.02
C TRP A 191 4.88 6.82 17.22
N ARG A 192 5.43 6.11 18.21
CA ARG A 192 6.05 6.76 19.38
C ARG A 192 7.28 7.60 19.00
N LEU A 193 8.09 7.10 18.07
CA LEU A 193 9.23 7.85 17.54
C LEU A 193 8.78 9.07 16.72
N LEU A 194 7.73 8.94 15.90
CA LEU A 194 7.16 10.06 15.16
C LEU A 194 6.69 11.18 16.10
N GLU A 195 5.87 10.86 17.11
CA GLU A 195 5.40 11.86 18.10
C GLU A 195 6.57 12.59 18.78
N ARG A 196 7.66 11.86 19.10
CA ARG A 196 8.87 12.42 19.71
C ARG A 196 9.75 13.19 18.73
N SER A 197 9.60 12.98 17.43
CA SER A 197 10.34 13.67 16.37
C SER A 197 9.77 15.06 16.05
N LEU A 198 8.46 15.27 16.23
CA LEU A 198 7.77 16.50 15.87
C LEU A 198 8.43 17.77 16.46
N PRO A 199 8.83 17.82 17.76
CA PRO A 199 9.49 19.00 18.30
C PRO A 199 10.84 19.33 17.65
N PHE A 200 11.56 18.33 17.14
CA PHE A 200 12.83 18.55 16.43
C PHE A 200 12.57 19.18 15.05
N TRP A 201 11.55 18.70 14.33
CA TRP A 201 11.20 19.18 13.01
C TRP A 201 10.54 20.57 13.03
N PHE A 202 9.66 20.83 14.02
CA PHE A 202 8.78 21.98 14.01
C PHE A 202 9.05 23.00 15.13
N GLY A 203 10.04 22.74 16.00
CA GLY A 203 10.37 23.63 17.11
C GLY A 203 9.25 23.73 18.14
N ASP A 204 8.86 24.95 18.50
CA ASP A 204 7.83 25.25 19.50
C ASP A 204 6.48 25.70 18.88
N CYS A 205 6.32 25.57 17.56
CA CYS A 205 5.05 25.90 16.94
C CYS A 205 4.00 24.78 17.11
N LYS A 206 2.76 25.07 16.78
CA LYS A 206 1.63 24.17 16.97
C LYS A 206 1.81 22.81 16.28
N TYR A 207 2.53 22.75 15.17
CA TYR A 207 2.84 21.49 14.49
C TYR A 207 3.61 20.49 15.35
N ALA A 208 4.42 20.97 16.29
CA ALA A 208 5.22 20.12 17.19
C ALA A 208 4.40 19.37 18.23
N THR A 209 3.21 19.85 18.54
CA THR A 209 2.38 19.32 19.64
C THR A 209 1.02 18.78 19.19
N CYS A 210 0.72 18.86 17.88
CA CYS A 210 -0.52 18.35 17.34
C CYS A 210 -0.49 16.82 17.30
N THR A 211 -1.42 16.18 17.97
CA THR A 211 -1.64 14.73 17.90
C THR A 211 -2.84 14.44 17.02
N LEU A 212 -2.82 13.32 16.29
CA LEU A 212 -3.89 13.01 15.36
C LEU A 212 -5.12 12.41 16.06
N ILE A 213 -4.88 11.47 16.99
CA ILE A 213 -5.96 10.77 17.72
C ILE A 213 -6.29 11.47 19.05
N GLY A 214 -5.40 12.28 19.55
CA GLY A 214 -5.48 12.91 20.85
C GLY A 214 -4.75 12.14 21.95
N LEU A 215 -4.47 12.82 23.04
CA LEU A 215 -3.92 12.21 24.24
C LEU A 215 -5.02 11.46 25.01
N GLN A 216 -4.66 10.39 25.69
CA GLN A 216 -5.62 9.60 26.47
C GLN A 216 -6.38 10.44 27.48
N GLU A 217 -5.69 11.30 28.24
CA GLU A 217 -6.31 12.19 29.23
C GLU A 217 -7.32 13.16 28.58
N SER A 218 -7.03 13.63 27.37
CA SER A 218 -7.94 14.49 26.61
C SER A 218 -9.20 13.72 26.20
N LEU A 219 -9.03 12.50 25.66
CA LEU A 219 -10.13 11.64 25.23
C LEU A 219 -11.05 11.22 26.39
N GLU A 220 -10.47 10.94 27.57
CA GLU A 220 -11.24 10.60 28.78
C GLU A 220 -11.97 11.80 29.37
N GLY A 221 -11.38 13.00 29.26
CA GLY A 221 -11.79 14.17 30.06
C GLY A 221 -12.52 15.28 29.32
N PHE A 222 -12.54 15.29 27.96
CA PHE A 222 -13.19 16.38 27.23
C PHE A 222 -14.71 16.44 27.51
N LYS A 223 -15.27 17.64 27.43
CA LYS A 223 -16.72 17.86 27.61
C LYS A 223 -17.42 17.79 26.25
N PRO A 224 -18.65 17.23 26.19
CA PRO A 224 -19.42 17.18 24.94
C PRO A 224 -19.56 18.53 24.23
N GLU A 225 -19.57 19.63 25.00
CA GLU A 225 -19.64 20.98 24.42
C GLU A 225 -18.41 21.33 23.56
N SER A 226 -17.21 20.83 23.89
CA SER A 226 -16.00 21.06 23.08
C SER A 226 -16.13 20.42 21.71
N LEU A 227 -16.68 19.20 21.63
CA LEU A 227 -16.97 18.52 20.36
C LEU A 227 -18.05 19.24 19.55
N HIS A 228 -19.16 19.63 20.20
CA HIS A 228 -20.20 20.43 19.55
C HIS A 228 -19.65 21.75 18.99
N ASN A 229 -18.76 22.41 19.72
CA ASN A 229 -18.14 23.66 19.29
C ASN A 229 -17.22 23.43 18.09
N PHE A 230 -16.41 22.35 18.09
CA PHE A 230 -15.56 21.97 16.96
C PHE A 230 -16.42 21.74 15.70
N TYR A 231 -17.45 20.91 15.80
CA TYR A 231 -18.37 20.63 14.69
C TYR A 231 -19.00 21.89 14.14
N LYS A 232 -19.59 22.71 14.98
CA LYS A 232 -20.26 23.95 14.59
C LYS A 232 -19.31 24.96 13.93
N THR A 233 -18.04 24.99 14.37
CA THR A 233 -17.05 25.93 13.86
C THR A 233 -16.58 25.54 12.47
N TRP A 234 -16.30 24.28 12.25
CA TRP A 234 -15.55 23.83 11.09
C TRP A 234 -16.38 23.09 10.03
N TYR A 235 -17.51 22.46 10.42
CA TYR A 235 -18.37 21.71 9.50
C TYR A 235 -19.47 22.61 8.94
N TYR A 236 -19.20 23.21 7.80
CA TYR A 236 -20.16 24.04 7.05
C TYR A 236 -19.86 23.94 5.55
N PRO A 237 -20.86 24.13 4.67
CA PRO A 237 -20.73 23.91 3.23
C PRO A 237 -19.55 24.60 2.57
N GLY A 238 -19.24 25.87 2.96
CA GLY A 238 -18.13 26.63 2.38
C GLY A 238 -16.73 26.09 2.67
N ASN A 239 -16.61 25.15 3.62
CA ASN A 239 -15.37 24.44 3.97
C ASN A 239 -15.34 23.00 3.45
N GLN A 240 -16.28 22.64 2.57
CA GLN A 240 -16.51 21.26 2.16
C GLN A 240 -16.69 21.11 0.65
N ALA A 241 -16.38 19.92 0.17
CA ALA A 241 -16.71 19.51 -1.20
C ALA A 241 -17.35 18.11 -1.22
N VAL A 242 -18.29 17.95 -2.15
CA VAL A 242 -18.88 16.66 -2.50
C VAL A 242 -18.26 16.18 -3.81
N VAL A 243 -17.70 14.97 -3.81
CA VAL A 243 -17.19 14.33 -5.01
C VAL A 243 -18.03 13.10 -5.33
N VAL A 244 -18.57 13.03 -6.55
CA VAL A 244 -19.36 11.88 -7.01
C VAL A 244 -18.81 11.38 -8.34
N VAL A 245 -18.37 10.12 -8.37
CA VAL A 245 -17.85 9.47 -9.58
C VAL A 245 -18.59 8.17 -9.80
N GLY A 246 -19.13 7.93 -10.99
CA GLY A 246 -19.84 6.67 -11.23
C GLY A 246 -20.68 6.61 -12.50
N ASP A 247 -21.44 5.52 -12.61
CA ASP A 247 -22.28 5.23 -13.77
C ASP A 247 -23.70 5.80 -13.61
N PHE A 248 -23.80 7.11 -13.73
CA PHE A 248 -25.05 7.86 -13.57
C PHE A 248 -25.15 9.02 -14.56
N ASP A 249 -26.35 9.64 -14.65
CA ASP A 249 -26.58 10.88 -15.38
C ASP A 249 -26.09 12.08 -14.55
N PRO A 250 -25.06 12.83 -15.01
CA PRO A 250 -24.53 13.97 -14.28
C PRO A 250 -25.53 15.11 -14.02
N ASP A 251 -26.50 15.34 -14.93
CA ASP A 251 -27.52 16.39 -14.75
C ASP A 251 -28.43 16.08 -13.56
N ARG A 252 -28.78 14.80 -13.41
CA ARG A 252 -29.59 14.33 -12.28
C ARG A 252 -28.85 14.40 -10.96
N VAL A 253 -27.60 13.96 -10.94
CA VAL A 253 -26.78 14.00 -9.71
C VAL A 253 -26.55 15.46 -9.28
N GLU A 254 -26.26 16.36 -10.22
CA GLU A 254 -26.12 17.79 -9.92
C GLU A 254 -27.39 18.36 -9.31
N GLN A 255 -28.59 18.04 -9.88
CA GLN A 255 -29.84 18.50 -9.32
C GLN A 255 -30.07 17.95 -7.90
N LYS A 256 -29.77 16.67 -7.65
CA LYS A 256 -29.89 16.08 -6.32
C LYS A 256 -28.95 16.76 -5.31
N ILE A 257 -27.72 17.07 -5.70
CA ILE A 257 -26.79 17.84 -4.84
C ILE A 257 -27.39 19.21 -4.50
N LYS A 258 -27.95 19.92 -5.49
CA LYS A 258 -28.60 21.22 -5.27
C LYS A 258 -29.81 21.10 -4.33
N ASP A 259 -30.63 20.08 -4.48
CA ASP A 259 -31.85 19.87 -3.70
C ASP A 259 -31.53 19.45 -2.24
N ILE A 260 -30.49 18.63 -2.03
CA ILE A 260 -30.14 18.07 -0.72
C ILE A 260 -29.23 19.03 0.07
N PHE A 261 -28.17 19.55 -0.55
CA PHE A 261 -27.21 20.41 0.14
C PHE A 261 -27.56 21.90 0.10
N GLY A 262 -28.32 22.34 -0.90
CA GLY A 262 -28.70 23.75 -1.04
C GLY A 262 -29.46 24.34 0.17
N PRO A 263 -30.33 23.60 0.86
CA PRO A 263 -31.02 24.07 2.07
C PRO A 263 -30.10 24.25 3.30
N ILE A 264 -28.88 23.65 3.30
CA ILE A 264 -27.95 23.79 4.43
C ILE A 264 -27.48 25.24 4.49
N PRO A 265 -27.55 25.91 5.66
CA PRO A 265 -27.22 27.32 5.75
C PRO A 265 -25.73 27.57 5.54
N ALA A 266 -25.42 28.66 4.86
CA ALA A 266 -24.04 29.14 4.78
C ALA A 266 -23.55 29.61 6.18
N ASN A 267 -22.26 29.43 6.48
CA ASN A 267 -21.68 30.05 7.66
C ASN A 267 -21.48 31.55 7.42
N PRO A 268 -22.18 32.43 8.15
CA PRO A 268 -22.09 33.88 7.90
C PRO A 268 -20.77 34.51 8.36
N ALA A 269 -20.00 33.80 9.20
CA ALA A 269 -18.75 34.28 9.78
C ALA A 269 -17.77 33.09 9.95
N PRO A 270 -17.22 32.57 8.85
CA PRO A 270 -16.29 31.47 8.89
C PRO A 270 -15.03 31.87 9.67
N GLN A 271 -14.59 30.99 10.55
CA GLN A 271 -13.31 31.14 11.23
C GLN A 271 -12.18 30.95 10.23
N ALA A 272 -11.24 31.91 10.19
CA ALA A 272 -10.03 31.73 9.38
C ALA A 272 -9.13 30.66 10.02
N LYS A 273 -8.51 29.85 9.18
CA LYS A 273 -7.45 28.93 9.63
C LYS A 273 -6.23 29.72 10.09
N GLU A 274 -5.61 29.26 11.15
CA GLU A 274 -4.34 29.82 11.63
C GLU A 274 -3.23 29.53 10.62
N VAL A 275 -2.44 30.55 10.28
CA VAL A 275 -1.23 30.39 9.49
C VAL A 275 -0.08 30.09 10.45
N ILE A 276 0.39 28.85 10.43
CA ILE A 276 1.47 28.40 11.29
C ILE A 276 2.79 28.53 10.54
N THR A 277 3.76 29.15 11.17
CA THR A 277 5.12 29.30 10.63
C THR A 277 6.09 28.47 11.45
N VAL A 278 6.84 27.60 10.80
CA VAL A 278 7.92 26.84 11.44
C VAL A 278 9.08 27.77 11.76
N PRO A 279 9.57 27.82 13.01
CA PRO A 279 10.70 28.67 13.39
C PRO A 279 11.96 28.31 12.60
N ALA A 280 12.63 29.34 12.06
CA ALA A 280 13.91 29.15 11.38
C ALA A 280 15.06 29.08 12.39
N HIS A 281 16.06 28.26 12.11
CA HIS A 281 17.26 28.13 12.92
C HIS A 281 18.54 28.10 12.05
N ALA A 282 19.59 28.79 12.48
CA ALA A 282 20.86 28.85 11.74
C ALA A 282 21.77 27.66 12.03
N GLU A 283 21.73 27.17 13.27
CA GLU A 283 22.52 26.00 13.68
C GLU A 283 21.70 24.71 13.50
N PRO A 284 22.32 23.60 13.17
CA PRO A 284 21.64 22.30 13.10
C PRO A 284 20.98 21.93 14.44
N VAL A 285 19.77 21.40 14.36
CA VAL A 285 19.07 20.79 15.50
C VAL A 285 19.30 19.29 15.44
N VAL A 286 19.78 18.67 16.53
CA VAL A 286 20.07 17.23 16.55
C VAL A 286 19.16 16.54 17.56
N GLY A 287 18.46 15.50 17.13
CA GLY A 287 17.66 14.62 17.97
C GLY A 287 18.23 13.20 18.01
N ILE A 288 18.29 12.63 19.20
CA ILE A 288 18.70 11.23 19.42
C ILE A 288 17.53 10.52 20.09
N LEU A 289 16.84 9.67 19.35
CA LEU A 289 15.65 8.97 19.81
C LEU A 289 15.86 7.46 19.74
N THR A 290 15.50 6.77 20.82
CA THR A 290 15.54 5.31 20.87
C THR A 290 14.18 4.77 21.33
N ASP A 291 13.85 3.55 20.92
CA ASP A 291 12.65 2.85 21.38
C ASP A 291 12.99 1.35 21.55
N PRO A 292 12.49 0.69 22.62
CA PRO A 292 12.78 -0.73 22.89
C PRO A 292 12.29 -1.69 21.80
N GLU A 293 11.25 -1.30 21.04
CA GLU A 293 10.64 -2.12 19.99
C GLU A 293 11.06 -1.69 18.58
N GLU A 294 11.93 -0.66 18.44
CA GLU A 294 12.52 -0.31 17.15
C GLU A 294 13.50 -1.41 16.70
N THR A 295 13.46 -1.72 15.42
CA THR A 295 14.22 -2.85 14.86
C THR A 295 15.41 -2.43 14.01
N SER A 296 15.50 -1.17 13.63
CA SER A 296 16.52 -0.63 12.72
C SER A 296 17.14 0.65 13.23
N VAL A 297 18.35 0.93 12.77
CA VAL A 297 19.01 2.22 13.03
C VAL A 297 18.84 3.11 11.81
N GLY A 298 18.29 4.32 12.03
CA GLY A 298 18.08 5.32 10.99
C GLY A 298 18.70 6.67 11.36
N ILE A 299 19.11 7.43 10.33
CA ILE A 299 19.39 8.86 10.46
C ILE A 299 18.65 9.59 9.33
N SER A 300 17.86 10.59 9.73
CA SER A 300 17.17 11.49 8.82
C SER A 300 17.84 12.86 8.86
N LEU A 301 18.12 13.39 7.67
CA LEU A 301 18.55 14.78 7.47
C LEU A 301 17.38 15.53 6.85
N VAL A 302 16.83 16.52 7.55
CA VAL A 302 15.64 17.26 7.12
C VAL A 302 15.96 18.74 7.10
N TRP A 303 15.96 19.36 5.93
CA TRP A 303 16.09 20.79 5.75
C TRP A 303 14.72 21.40 5.53
N MET A 304 14.16 21.95 6.60
CA MET A 304 12.81 22.53 6.57
C MET A 304 12.77 23.82 5.74
N GLY A 305 11.75 23.94 4.90
CA GLY A 305 11.46 25.08 4.05
C GLY A 305 10.01 25.52 4.13
N GLU A 306 9.66 26.53 3.35
CA GLU A 306 8.28 26.95 3.11
C GLU A 306 7.76 26.24 1.87
N ALA A 307 6.55 25.73 1.91
CA ALA A 307 5.87 25.19 0.73
C ALA A 307 5.66 26.26 -0.34
N THR A 308 5.57 25.82 -1.58
CA THR A 308 5.12 26.68 -2.67
C THR A 308 3.69 27.17 -2.36
N PRO A 309 3.41 28.49 -2.43
CA PRO A 309 2.06 28.99 -2.18
C PRO A 309 1.01 28.31 -3.06
N GLU A 310 -0.12 27.94 -2.50
CA GLU A 310 -1.20 27.18 -3.13
C GLU A 310 -1.67 27.76 -4.47
N GLU A 311 -1.61 29.09 -4.60
CA GLU A 311 -1.99 29.82 -5.83
C GLU A 311 -1.16 29.46 -7.08
N TYR A 312 0.06 28.89 -6.87
CA TYR A 312 0.91 28.41 -7.96
C TYR A 312 0.65 26.97 -8.35
N ASN A 313 0.03 26.14 -7.50
CA ASN A 313 -0.20 24.72 -7.75
C ASN A 313 -0.88 24.42 -9.11
N PRO A 314 -1.87 25.19 -9.58
CA PRO A 314 -2.48 24.94 -10.88
C PRO A 314 -1.64 25.40 -12.09
N THR A 315 -0.38 25.82 -11.91
CA THR A 315 0.42 26.45 -12.97
C THR A 315 1.51 25.54 -13.52
N ARG A 316 2.01 25.92 -14.70
CA ARG A 316 3.21 25.29 -15.29
C ARG A 316 4.46 25.42 -14.41
N PHE A 317 4.52 26.43 -13.56
CA PHE A 317 5.62 26.62 -12.62
C PHE A 317 5.68 25.50 -11.60
N ALA A 318 4.57 25.21 -10.93
CA ALA A 318 4.51 24.11 -9.96
C ALA A 318 4.79 22.75 -10.63
N GLN A 319 4.27 22.54 -11.86
CA GLN A 319 4.55 21.31 -12.61
C GLN A 319 6.04 21.15 -12.91
N LEU A 320 6.72 22.22 -13.34
CA LEU A 320 8.17 22.18 -13.55
C LEU A 320 8.94 21.89 -12.26
N GLN A 321 8.55 22.54 -11.15
CA GLN A 321 9.12 22.24 -9.83
C GLN A 321 8.98 20.77 -9.47
N ASN A 322 7.78 20.22 -9.62
CA ASN A 322 7.50 18.81 -9.31
C ASN A 322 8.33 17.86 -10.20
N MET A 323 8.51 18.18 -11.47
CA MET A 323 9.37 17.38 -12.36
C MET A 323 10.85 17.43 -11.95
N ILE A 324 11.35 18.60 -11.53
CA ILE A 324 12.73 18.73 -11.02
C ILE A 324 12.90 17.90 -9.74
N LYS A 325 11.98 18.05 -8.77
CA LYS A 325 11.99 17.29 -7.52
C LYS A 325 12.00 15.79 -7.80
N THR A 326 11.07 15.33 -8.63
CA THR A 326 10.96 13.89 -8.99
C THR A 326 12.20 13.37 -9.70
N LEU A 327 12.79 14.16 -10.62
CA LEU A 327 14.03 13.75 -11.32
C LEU A 327 15.19 13.58 -10.36
N ILE A 328 15.43 14.56 -9.49
CA ILE A 328 16.54 14.52 -8.54
C ILE A 328 16.36 13.34 -7.58
N SER A 329 15.16 13.18 -7.01
CA SER A 329 14.87 12.02 -6.14
C SER A 329 15.09 10.69 -6.86
N THR A 330 14.58 10.54 -8.10
CA THR A 330 14.73 9.30 -8.88
C THR A 330 16.20 8.94 -9.13
N VAL A 331 17.05 9.94 -9.42
CA VAL A 331 18.49 9.68 -9.63
C VAL A 331 19.19 9.35 -8.32
N MET A 332 18.87 10.05 -7.24
CA MET A 332 19.49 9.80 -5.94
C MET A 332 19.11 8.43 -5.37
N ASP A 333 17.85 8.04 -5.50
CA ASP A 333 17.40 6.71 -5.07
C ASP A 333 18.14 5.61 -5.86
N GLU A 334 18.32 5.77 -7.18
CA GLU A 334 19.10 4.84 -8.00
C GLU A 334 20.58 4.74 -7.55
N ARG A 335 21.20 5.85 -7.14
CA ARG A 335 22.57 5.84 -6.59
C ARG A 335 22.65 5.11 -5.26
N PHE A 336 21.68 5.31 -4.37
CA PHE A 336 21.64 4.60 -3.09
C PHE A 336 21.40 3.10 -3.30
N GLU A 337 20.52 2.71 -4.22
CA GLU A 337 20.31 1.31 -4.61
C GLU A 337 21.63 0.67 -5.09
N ASP A 338 22.41 1.36 -5.93
CA ASP A 338 23.71 0.89 -6.41
C ASP A 338 24.71 0.65 -5.26
N ILE A 339 24.73 1.55 -4.26
CA ILE A 339 25.63 1.40 -3.09
C ILE A 339 25.18 0.24 -2.22
N VAL A 340 23.87 0.14 -1.96
CA VAL A 340 23.30 -0.93 -1.12
C VAL A 340 23.45 -2.31 -1.75
N ALA A 341 23.54 -2.40 -3.07
CA ALA A 341 23.78 -3.67 -3.77
C ALA A 341 25.18 -4.25 -3.52
N ASP A 342 26.14 -3.48 -3.04
CA ASP A 342 27.46 -3.99 -2.64
C ASP A 342 27.36 -4.63 -1.24
N PRO A 343 27.75 -5.91 -1.06
CA PRO A 343 27.77 -6.58 0.25
C PRO A 343 28.57 -5.87 1.32
N ASP A 344 29.61 -5.15 0.91
CA ASP A 344 30.47 -4.36 1.80
C ASP A 344 29.90 -2.96 2.07
N SER A 345 28.72 -2.65 1.53
CA SER A 345 28.03 -1.37 1.78
C SER A 345 27.98 -1.07 3.28
N PRO A 346 28.36 0.13 3.69
CA PRO A 346 28.33 0.53 5.09
C PRO A 346 26.91 0.87 5.59
N PHE A 347 25.89 0.96 4.70
CA PHE A 347 24.49 1.17 5.03
C PHE A 347 23.58 0.25 4.22
N GLN A 348 22.30 0.14 4.61
CA GLN A 348 21.36 -0.86 4.11
C GLN A 348 20.26 -0.27 3.22
N GLY A 349 20.03 1.01 3.33
CA GLY A 349 19.04 1.74 2.55
C GLY A 349 19.33 3.22 2.57
N GLY A 350 18.94 3.92 1.53
CA GLY A 350 19.00 5.37 1.45
C GLY A 350 17.84 5.90 0.61
N GLY A 351 17.35 7.08 0.95
CA GLY A 351 16.29 7.77 0.22
C GLY A 351 16.57 9.26 0.15
N PHE A 352 16.06 9.90 -0.91
CA PHE A 352 16.12 11.34 -1.07
C PHE A 352 14.79 11.86 -1.60
N MET A 353 14.19 12.78 -0.88
CA MET A 353 12.88 13.32 -1.23
C MET A 353 12.85 14.83 -1.05
N ILE A 354 12.09 15.52 -1.90
CA ILE A 354 11.74 16.93 -1.74
C ILE A 354 10.22 17.04 -1.79
N GLY A 355 9.61 17.43 -0.70
CA GLY A 355 8.16 17.49 -0.61
C GLY A 355 7.65 17.95 0.74
N SER A 356 6.34 17.88 0.92
CA SER A 356 5.68 18.22 2.17
C SER A 356 6.05 17.25 3.29
N VAL A 357 6.19 17.75 4.50
CA VAL A 357 6.46 16.96 5.69
C VAL A 357 5.26 17.08 6.62
N ILE A 358 4.42 16.08 6.66
CA ILE A 358 3.20 16.00 7.50
C ILE A 358 2.14 17.05 7.15
N TYR A 359 2.51 18.33 7.01
CA TYR A 359 1.60 19.46 6.81
C TYR A 359 1.80 20.09 5.43
N GLU A 360 0.70 20.49 4.79
CA GLU A 360 0.72 21.04 3.42
C GLU A 360 1.56 22.33 3.28
N ASN A 361 1.56 23.15 4.33
CA ASN A 361 2.32 24.41 4.34
C ASN A 361 3.82 24.23 4.63
N THR A 362 4.31 22.99 4.74
CA THR A 362 5.72 22.68 4.97
C THR A 362 6.30 21.97 3.75
N GLU A 363 7.49 22.34 3.36
CA GLU A 363 8.27 21.64 2.35
C GLU A 363 9.68 21.42 2.89
N ALA A 364 10.23 20.25 2.70
CA ALA A 364 11.60 19.97 3.09
C ALA A 364 12.36 19.22 1.99
N VAL A 365 13.67 19.36 2.03
CA VAL A 365 14.60 18.37 1.47
C VAL A 365 14.85 17.35 2.55
N MET A 366 14.56 16.08 2.27
CA MET A 366 14.77 14.96 3.20
C MET A 366 15.73 13.96 2.61
N ALA A 367 16.65 13.49 3.43
CA ALA A 367 17.59 12.44 3.08
C ALA A 367 17.67 11.46 4.25
N ASP A 368 17.27 10.22 4.01
CA ASP A 368 17.13 9.19 5.03
C ASP A 368 18.09 8.04 4.76
N VAL A 369 18.71 7.51 5.80
CA VAL A 369 19.60 6.36 5.69
C VAL A 369 19.29 5.32 6.77
N THR A 370 19.19 4.06 6.35
CA THR A 370 19.15 2.90 7.26
C THR A 370 20.56 2.32 7.40
N LEU A 371 21.01 2.19 8.63
CA LEU A 371 22.41 1.90 8.96
C LEU A 371 22.58 0.49 9.55
N LYS A 372 23.78 -0.06 9.41
CA LYS A 372 24.20 -1.27 10.12
C LYS A 372 24.57 -0.88 11.56
N GLU A 373 24.05 -1.63 12.56
CA GLU A 373 24.25 -1.33 13.99
C GLU A 373 25.72 -1.26 14.42
N ASP A 374 26.59 -2.04 13.77
CA ASP A 374 28.02 -2.11 14.05
C ASP A 374 28.87 -1.09 13.29
N ARG A 375 28.28 -0.32 12.35
CA ARG A 375 28.98 0.62 11.46
C ARG A 375 28.26 1.95 11.30
N ILE A 376 27.57 2.44 12.33
CA ILE A 376 26.66 3.60 12.26
C ILE A 376 27.34 4.84 11.67
N LEU A 377 28.46 5.29 12.28
CA LEU A 377 29.16 6.51 11.82
C LEU A 377 29.84 6.32 10.45
N GLU A 378 30.25 5.12 10.11
CA GLU A 378 30.82 4.81 8.80
C GLU A 378 29.74 4.86 7.72
N GLY A 379 28.57 4.25 7.96
CA GLY A 379 27.43 4.30 7.06
C GLY A 379 26.93 5.71 6.86
N PHE A 380 26.78 6.47 7.93
CA PHE A 380 26.37 7.86 7.86
C PHE A 380 27.38 8.72 7.07
N ARG A 381 28.69 8.48 7.24
CA ARG A 381 29.73 9.13 6.45
C ARG A 381 29.60 8.84 4.96
N ALA A 382 29.40 7.57 4.59
CA ALA A 382 29.25 7.18 3.19
C ALA A 382 28.01 7.81 2.56
N PHE A 383 26.90 7.83 3.30
CA PHE A 383 25.66 8.47 2.89
C PHE A 383 25.85 9.99 2.67
N CYS A 384 26.41 10.69 3.64
CA CYS A 384 26.75 12.11 3.50
C CYS A 384 27.71 12.39 2.32
N THR A 385 28.63 11.45 2.03
CA THR A 385 29.55 11.57 0.90
C THR A 385 28.81 11.56 -0.42
N GLU A 386 27.75 10.74 -0.55
CA GLU A 386 26.94 10.70 -1.77
C GLU A 386 26.09 11.96 -1.95
N LEU A 387 25.53 12.49 -0.85
CA LEU A 387 24.84 13.78 -0.88
C LEU A 387 25.79 14.92 -1.29
N GLU A 388 26.99 14.96 -0.72
CA GLU A 388 27.99 15.95 -1.06
C GLU A 388 28.51 15.78 -2.50
N ARG A 389 28.57 14.52 -3.01
CA ARG A 389 28.90 14.25 -4.43
C ARG A 389 27.85 14.84 -5.35
N MET A 390 26.55 14.69 -5.04
CA MET A 390 25.46 15.33 -5.77
C MET A 390 25.63 16.85 -5.80
N VAL A 391 25.88 17.45 -4.65
CA VAL A 391 26.05 18.92 -4.53
C VAL A 391 27.24 19.43 -5.34
N ARG A 392 28.39 18.72 -5.31
CA ARG A 392 29.63 19.22 -5.98
C ARG A 392 29.66 18.93 -7.47
N PHE A 393 29.18 17.76 -7.88
CA PHE A 393 29.38 17.26 -9.24
C PHE A 393 28.08 17.08 -10.02
N GLY A 394 26.92 17.09 -9.33
CA GLY A 394 25.61 16.91 -9.96
C GLY A 394 25.40 15.50 -10.51
N PHE A 395 24.90 15.42 -11.72
CA PHE A 395 24.42 14.19 -12.35
C PHE A 395 25.06 13.98 -13.72
N THR A 396 25.14 12.72 -14.17
CA THR A 396 25.56 12.36 -15.53
C THR A 396 24.37 12.37 -16.50
N ASP A 397 24.67 12.49 -17.81
CA ASP A 397 23.63 12.45 -18.84
C ASP A 397 22.84 11.13 -18.82
N ASP A 398 23.51 10.01 -18.60
CA ASP A 398 22.87 8.68 -18.55
C ASP A 398 21.89 8.54 -17.38
N GLU A 399 22.25 9.03 -16.20
CA GLU A 399 21.36 9.03 -15.03
C GLU A 399 20.09 9.85 -15.31
N VAL A 400 20.26 11.06 -15.85
CA VAL A 400 19.15 11.97 -16.12
C VAL A 400 18.23 11.40 -17.21
N GLU A 401 18.77 10.87 -18.31
CA GLU A 401 17.96 10.31 -19.38
C GLU A 401 17.23 9.01 -18.93
N ARG A 402 17.83 8.17 -18.09
CA ARG A 402 17.13 7.03 -17.49
C ARG A 402 15.98 7.48 -16.59
N ALA A 403 16.22 8.46 -15.72
CA ALA A 403 15.18 8.98 -14.83
C ALA A 403 14.02 9.60 -15.62
N LYS A 404 14.31 10.41 -16.66
CA LYS A 404 13.29 10.94 -17.57
C LYS A 404 12.49 9.82 -18.23
N THR A 405 13.18 8.78 -18.70
CA THR A 405 12.56 7.63 -19.36
C THR A 405 11.61 6.91 -18.38
N LYS A 406 12.04 6.66 -17.15
CA LYS A 406 11.19 6.08 -16.09
C LYS A 406 9.93 6.92 -15.84
N ILE A 407 10.10 8.25 -15.71
CA ILE A 407 9.00 9.18 -15.45
C ILE A 407 8.03 9.21 -16.63
N LEU A 408 8.51 9.45 -17.85
CA LEU A 408 7.66 9.54 -19.05
C LEU A 408 6.90 8.24 -19.33
N THR A 409 7.52 7.08 -19.10
CA THR A 409 6.86 5.78 -19.27
C THR A 409 5.65 5.64 -18.35
N ARG A 410 5.71 6.18 -17.13
CA ARG A 410 4.57 6.17 -16.21
C ARG A 410 3.39 6.97 -16.77
N TYR A 411 3.64 8.15 -17.31
CA TYR A 411 2.60 8.97 -17.95
C TYR A 411 2.08 8.34 -19.26
N GLU A 412 2.96 7.77 -20.10
CA GLU A 412 2.56 7.06 -21.32
C GLU A 412 1.60 5.88 -21.00
N ASN A 413 1.92 5.12 -19.96
CA ASN A 413 1.04 4.02 -19.52
C ASN A 413 -0.30 4.53 -18.99
N ALA A 414 -0.33 5.67 -18.30
CA ALA A 414 -1.58 6.29 -17.86
C ALA A 414 -2.47 6.69 -19.05
N VAL A 415 -1.88 7.24 -20.13
CA VAL A 415 -2.61 7.53 -21.37
C VAL A 415 -3.22 6.26 -21.98
N LYS A 416 -2.43 5.18 -22.11
CA LYS A 416 -2.92 3.92 -22.67
C LYS A 416 -4.05 3.28 -21.87
N ARG A 417 -4.05 3.47 -20.53
CA ARG A 417 -5.08 2.93 -19.63
C ARG A 417 -6.25 3.89 -19.40
N ALA A 418 -6.26 5.06 -20.05
CA ALA A 418 -7.25 6.12 -19.79
C ALA A 418 -8.69 5.63 -19.89
N ALA A 419 -9.02 4.82 -20.89
CA ALA A 419 -10.38 4.32 -21.14
C ALA A 419 -10.82 3.19 -20.19
N THR A 420 -9.91 2.56 -19.47
CA THR A 420 -10.18 1.45 -18.54
C THR A 420 -9.98 1.83 -17.07
N ARG A 421 -9.85 3.13 -16.75
CA ARG A 421 -9.76 3.60 -15.37
C ARG A 421 -11.05 3.34 -14.61
N LYS A 422 -10.92 2.85 -13.38
CA LYS A 422 -12.04 2.59 -12.48
C LYS A 422 -12.45 3.86 -11.73
N ASN A 423 -13.67 3.87 -11.21
CA ASN A 423 -14.21 5.01 -10.45
C ASN A 423 -13.27 5.52 -9.35
N PRO A 424 -12.69 4.70 -8.47
CA PRO A 424 -11.80 5.19 -7.40
C PRO A 424 -10.57 5.95 -7.92
N GLU A 425 -10.02 5.56 -9.07
CA GLU A 425 -8.85 6.21 -9.67
C GLU A 425 -9.14 7.66 -10.14
N LEU A 426 -10.41 8.00 -10.31
CA LEU A 426 -10.87 9.31 -10.74
C LEU A 426 -11.24 10.24 -9.57
N VAL A 427 -11.36 9.73 -8.35
CA VAL A 427 -11.75 10.49 -7.15
C VAL A 427 -10.60 11.32 -6.62
N TYR A 428 -9.43 10.70 -6.39
CA TYR A 428 -8.32 11.35 -5.70
C TYR A 428 -7.81 12.65 -6.35
N PRO A 429 -7.69 12.75 -7.70
CA PRO A 429 -7.33 14.01 -8.32
C PRO A 429 -8.29 15.16 -8.04
N LEU A 430 -9.59 14.84 -7.83
CA LEU A 430 -10.61 15.83 -7.51
C LEU A 430 -10.54 16.29 -6.06
N LEU A 431 -10.21 15.37 -5.15
CA LEU A 431 -9.95 15.69 -3.74
C LEU A 431 -8.71 16.59 -3.62
N SER A 432 -7.59 16.24 -4.27
CA SER A 432 -6.39 17.10 -4.29
C SER A 432 -6.70 18.49 -4.84
N ASN A 433 -7.51 18.59 -5.90
CA ASN A 433 -7.90 19.90 -6.41
C ASN A 433 -8.70 20.72 -5.40
N PHE A 434 -9.54 20.09 -4.60
CA PHE A 434 -10.28 20.78 -3.55
C PHE A 434 -9.35 21.26 -2.43
N PHE A 435 -8.43 20.40 -1.96
CA PHE A 435 -7.58 20.72 -0.81
C PHE A 435 -6.44 21.67 -1.16
N ASP A 436 -5.70 21.40 -2.25
CA ASP A 436 -4.45 22.07 -2.60
C ASP A 436 -4.42 22.73 -3.99
N LYS A 437 -5.55 22.75 -4.72
CA LYS A 437 -5.68 23.28 -6.08
C LYS A 437 -4.86 22.57 -7.16
N THR A 438 -4.32 21.38 -6.89
CA THR A 438 -3.63 20.57 -7.92
C THR A 438 -4.56 20.29 -9.10
N PRO A 439 -4.12 20.48 -10.36
CA PRO A 439 -4.97 20.25 -11.53
C PRO A 439 -5.32 18.75 -11.71
N TYR A 440 -6.58 18.48 -12.02
CA TYR A 440 -7.04 17.13 -12.41
C TYR A 440 -7.05 16.99 -13.94
N MET A 441 -5.85 16.90 -14.52
CA MET A 441 -5.64 16.81 -15.96
C MET A 441 -6.15 15.47 -16.55
N THR A 442 -6.46 15.48 -17.85
CA THR A 442 -6.54 14.21 -18.59
C THR A 442 -5.18 13.53 -18.61
N PRO A 443 -5.09 12.20 -18.76
CA PRO A 443 -3.79 11.53 -18.91
C PRO A 443 -2.97 12.06 -20.07
N GLU A 444 -3.61 12.43 -21.17
CA GLU A 444 -2.99 13.00 -22.36
C GLU A 444 -2.36 14.37 -22.07
N ASP A 445 -3.11 15.27 -21.39
CA ASP A 445 -2.62 16.58 -21.00
C ASP A 445 -1.48 16.46 -19.97
N ALA A 446 -1.60 15.54 -19.04
CA ALA A 446 -0.58 15.26 -18.04
C ALA A 446 0.72 14.75 -18.70
N TYR A 447 0.62 13.82 -19.66
CA TYR A 447 1.76 13.33 -20.43
C TYR A 447 2.45 14.45 -21.23
N GLU A 448 1.70 15.22 -22.01
CA GLU A 448 2.25 16.31 -22.81
C GLU A 448 2.88 17.39 -21.93
N THR A 449 2.27 17.70 -20.79
CA THR A 449 2.79 18.70 -19.84
C THR A 449 4.07 18.19 -19.16
N ALA A 450 4.11 16.91 -18.74
CA ALA A 450 5.31 16.30 -18.18
C ALA A 450 6.45 16.27 -19.20
N LYS A 451 6.18 15.89 -20.43
CA LYS A 451 7.15 15.87 -21.53
C LYS A 451 7.73 17.26 -21.78
N GLN A 452 6.88 18.30 -21.89
CA GLN A 452 7.32 19.68 -22.08
C GLN A 452 8.17 20.19 -20.90
N SER A 453 7.83 19.77 -19.67
CA SER A 453 8.58 20.14 -18.47
C SER A 453 9.93 19.45 -18.37
N LEU A 454 10.02 18.18 -18.82
CA LEU A 454 11.25 17.39 -18.77
C LEU A 454 12.23 17.68 -19.91
N GLU A 455 11.74 18.12 -21.08
CA GLU A 455 12.57 18.36 -22.26
C GLU A 455 13.77 19.28 -22.00
N PRO A 456 13.65 20.44 -21.31
CA PRO A 456 14.79 21.34 -21.06
C PRO A 456 15.71 20.86 -19.92
N LEU A 457 15.32 19.90 -19.11
CA LEU A 457 16.07 19.43 -17.95
C LEU A 457 17.13 18.40 -18.38
N ASN A 458 18.34 18.83 -18.67
CA ASN A 458 19.48 17.97 -18.93
C ASN A 458 20.42 17.91 -17.71
N ALA A 459 21.46 17.07 -17.76
CA ALA A 459 22.40 16.90 -16.66
C ALA A 459 23.05 18.20 -16.21
N MET A 460 23.39 19.10 -17.12
CA MET A 460 23.99 20.39 -16.78
C MET A 460 23.01 21.27 -15.97
N VAL A 461 21.74 21.36 -16.41
CA VAL A 461 20.71 22.14 -15.69
C VAL A 461 20.44 21.54 -14.32
N LEU A 462 20.23 20.22 -14.25
CA LEU A 462 19.98 19.56 -12.98
C LEU A 462 21.17 19.64 -12.02
N SER A 463 22.40 19.53 -12.51
CA SER A 463 23.62 19.70 -11.69
C SER A 463 23.73 21.12 -11.11
N MET A 464 23.40 22.13 -11.89
CA MET A 464 23.34 23.51 -11.38
C MET A 464 22.28 23.66 -10.27
N LEU A 465 21.14 22.98 -10.42
CA LEU A 465 20.08 22.98 -9.43
C LEU A 465 20.48 22.20 -8.17
N ALA A 466 21.10 21.05 -8.32
CA ALA A 466 21.57 20.23 -7.21
C ALA A 466 22.59 20.96 -6.30
N GLN A 467 23.43 21.83 -6.86
CA GLN A 467 24.38 22.65 -6.09
C GLN A 467 23.73 23.60 -5.08
N GLN A 468 22.45 23.87 -5.21
CA GLN A 468 21.72 24.83 -4.40
C GLN A 468 20.51 24.23 -3.69
N ILE A 469 20.24 22.94 -3.89
CA ILE A 469 19.01 22.29 -3.41
C ILE A 469 19.04 22.06 -1.91
N ILE A 470 20.24 21.83 -1.35
CA ILE A 470 20.45 21.65 0.09
C ILE A 470 20.71 23.02 0.72
N PRO A 471 19.80 23.54 1.56
CA PRO A 471 20.00 24.82 2.25
C PRO A 471 21.13 24.77 3.27
N GLU A 472 21.70 25.93 3.62
CA GLU A 472 22.71 26.06 4.67
C GLU A 472 22.10 26.13 6.08
N GLU A 473 20.80 26.42 6.18
CA GLU A 473 20.06 26.69 7.41
C GLU A 473 18.91 25.67 7.56
N ASN A 474 18.29 25.59 8.74
CA ASN A 474 17.13 24.78 9.04
C ASN A 474 17.37 23.26 8.92
N LEU A 475 18.58 22.81 9.21
CA LEU A 475 18.89 21.38 9.22
C LEU A 475 18.48 20.75 10.55
N VAL A 476 17.68 19.70 10.47
CA VAL A 476 17.43 18.76 11.56
C VAL A 476 18.14 17.45 11.24
N VAL A 477 18.93 16.95 12.18
CA VAL A 477 19.57 15.64 12.13
C VAL A 477 18.91 14.77 13.18
N LEU A 478 18.19 13.76 12.76
CA LEU A 478 17.44 12.89 13.67
C LEU A 478 17.95 11.45 13.58
N TYR A 479 18.53 10.98 14.68
CA TYR A 479 18.84 9.55 14.86
C TYR A 479 17.64 8.84 15.47
N THR A 480 17.29 7.67 14.93
CA THR A 480 16.33 6.73 15.52
C THR A 480 16.95 5.34 15.60
N GLY A 481 16.65 4.60 16.66
CA GLY A 481 17.19 3.26 16.78
C GLY A 481 16.67 2.48 17.97
N PRO A 482 17.02 1.17 18.05
CA PRO A 482 16.62 0.32 19.14
C PRO A 482 17.30 0.70 20.46
N GLU A 483 16.57 0.62 21.57
CA GLU A 483 17.12 0.74 22.92
C GLU A 483 17.68 -0.59 23.39
N LYS A 484 18.92 -0.86 23.00
CA LYS A 484 19.56 -2.17 23.19
C LYS A 484 21.02 -2.04 23.65
N ALA A 485 21.42 -2.89 24.59
CA ALA A 485 22.82 -2.99 25.01
C ALA A 485 23.72 -3.48 23.86
N GLY A 486 24.81 -2.77 23.63
CA GLY A 486 25.83 -3.13 22.62
C GLY A 486 25.77 -2.28 21.34
N ILE A 487 24.74 -1.48 21.15
CA ILE A 487 24.70 -0.46 20.10
C ILE A 487 25.34 0.81 20.65
N GLU A 488 26.34 1.30 19.94
CA GLU A 488 26.95 2.59 20.26
C GLU A 488 26.12 3.71 19.63
N THR A 489 25.09 4.18 20.35
CA THR A 489 24.30 5.35 19.92
C THR A 489 25.24 6.55 19.74
N PRO A 490 25.23 7.21 18.57
CA PRO A 490 26.12 8.34 18.31
C PRO A 490 25.70 9.56 19.14
N THR A 491 26.68 10.41 19.47
CA THR A 491 26.40 11.71 20.08
C THR A 491 26.13 12.77 18.99
N GLU A 492 25.51 13.88 19.39
CA GLU A 492 25.30 15.05 18.55
C GLU A 492 26.62 15.52 17.91
N GLU A 493 27.70 15.62 18.71
CA GLU A 493 28.99 16.08 18.24
C GLU A 493 29.61 15.12 17.20
N GLN A 494 29.38 13.81 17.34
CA GLN A 494 29.87 12.81 16.39
C GLN A 494 29.17 12.92 15.04
N LEU A 495 27.83 13.10 15.05
CA LEU A 495 27.06 13.25 13.83
C LEU A 495 27.45 14.52 13.07
N LEU A 496 27.54 15.66 13.76
CA LEU A 496 27.95 16.92 13.17
C LEU A 496 29.41 16.89 12.68
N ALA A 497 30.30 16.19 13.40
CA ALA A 497 31.70 16.02 13.00
C ALA A 497 31.81 15.22 11.69
N VAL A 498 31.04 14.14 11.53
CA VAL A 498 31.01 13.35 10.27
C VAL A 498 30.60 14.23 9.10
N MET A 499 29.56 15.04 9.23
CA MET A 499 29.12 15.95 8.15
C MET A 499 30.18 16.99 7.81
N ALA A 500 30.83 17.60 8.82
CA ALA A 500 31.89 18.58 8.63
C ALA A 500 33.13 17.96 7.95
N GLU A 501 33.54 16.75 8.34
CA GLU A 501 34.65 16.02 7.73
C GLU A 501 34.37 15.67 6.27
N VAL A 502 33.17 15.19 5.94
CA VAL A 502 32.73 14.92 4.55
C VAL A 502 32.79 16.19 3.72
N LYS A 503 32.26 17.31 4.24
CA LYS A 503 32.30 18.62 3.57
C LYS A 503 33.73 19.11 3.31
N ALA A 504 34.71 18.72 4.13
CA ALA A 504 36.12 19.07 3.97
C ALA A 504 36.93 18.05 3.14
N SER A 505 36.39 16.87 2.86
CA SER A 505 37.08 15.78 2.17
C SER A 505 37.19 15.96 0.67
N GLU A 506 38.15 15.27 0.04
CA GLU A 506 38.20 15.13 -1.43
C GLU A 506 37.24 14.05 -1.86
N ILE A 507 36.33 14.38 -2.79
CA ILE A 507 35.32 13.47 -3.32
C ILE A 507 35.47 13.46 -4.85
N SER A 508 35.35 12.29 -5.49
CA SER A 508 35.36 12.15 -6.93
C SER A 508 33.94 12.27 -7.51
N ALA A 509 33.83 12.66 -8.75
CA ALA A 509 32.56 12.60 -9.50
C ALA A 509 32.07 11.14 -9.65
N GLY A 510 30.75 10.97 -9.87
CA GLY A 510 30.18 9.68 -10.25
C GLY A 510 30.67 9.21 -11.62
N GLU A 511 30.70 7.90 -11.82
CA GLU A 511 31.06 7.29 -13.09
C GLU A 511 29.79 6.86 -13.83
N SER A 512 29.78 7.02 -15.17
CA SER A 512 28.71 6.52 -16.02
C SER A 512 28.93 5.05 -16.34
N ALA A 513 27.92 4.22 -16.14
CA ALA A 513 27.97 2.80 -16.50
C ALA A 513 27.32 2.56 -17.86
N GLN A 514 28.01 1.78 -18.71
CA GLN A 514 27.40 1.31 -19.97
C GLN A 514 26.42 0.18 -19.67
N ILE A 515 25.17 0.33 -20.11
CA ILE A 515 24.10 -0.62 -19.90
C ILE A 515 23.82 -1.37 -21.21
N ALA A 516 23.66 -2.70 -21.13
CA ALA A 516 23.29 -3.50 -22.29
C ALA A 516 21.85 -3.23 -22.73
N GLU A 517 21.59 -3.29 -24.03
CA GLU A 517 20.27 -2.99 -24.59
C GLU A 517 19.29 -4.18 -24.54
N GLN A 518 19.79 -5.41 -24.45
CA GLN A 518 18.96 -6.63 -24.46
C GLN A 518 19.54 -7.72 -23.58
N PHE A 519 18.66 -8.53 -23.00
CA PHE A 519 19.02 -9.60 -22.05
C PHE A 519 19.64 -10.83 -22.72
N LEU A 520 19.22 -11.15 -23.95
CA LEU A 520 19.73 -12.27 -24.72
C LEU A 520 19.50 -12.01 -26.22
N ASP A 521 20.24 -12.76 -27.08
CA ASP A 521 19.98 -12.78 -28.52
C ASP A 521 18.89 -13.82 -28.84
N PRO A 522 17.67 -13.37 -29.23
CA PRO A 522 16.56 -14.27 -29.53
C PRO A 522 16.84 -15.28 -30.64
N GLU A 523 17.77 -14.98 -31.55
CA GLU A 523 18.11 -15.85 -32.66
C GLU A 523 18.88 -17.12 -32.22
N THR A 524 19.37 -17.13 -30.99
CA THR A 524 20.03 -18.32 -30.40
C THR A 524 19.05 -19.36 -29.86
N LEU A 525 17.76 -19.01 -29.76
CA LEU A 525 16.73 -19.87 -29.17
C LEU A 525 16.19 -20.85 -30.25
N PRO A 526 16.14 -22.17 -29.95
CA PRO A 526 15.66 -23.17 -30.91
C PRO A 526 14.15 -23.09 -31.19
N GLY A 527 13.37 -22.71 -30.19
CA GLY A 527 11.90 -22.68 -30.25
C GLY A 527 11.26 -24.06 -30.35
N SER A 528 9.94 -24.10 -30.24
CA SER A 528 9.09 -25.26 -30.49
C SER A 528 7.72 -24.82 -31.00
N ALA A 529 7.30 -25.35 -32.16
CA ALA A 529 6.02 -24.98 -32.77
C ALA A 529 4.80 -25.43 -31.94
N VAL A 530 3.71 -24.74 -32.08
CA VAL A 530 2.39 -25.17 -31.60
C VAL A 530 1.94 -26.37 -32.46
N THR A 531 1.68 -27.48 -31.81
CA THR A 531 1.26 -28.76 -32.45
C THR A 531 -0.23 -29.01 -32.37
N ALA A 532 -0.90 -28.40 -31.37
CA ALA A 532 -2.35 -28.48 -31.20
C ALA A 532 -2.91 -27.18 -30.62
N GLU A 533 -4.12 -26.85 -31.05
CA GLU A 533 -4.88 -25.71 -30.57
C GLU A 533 -6.33 -26.13 -30.30
N ARG A 534 -6.88 -25.72 -29.14
CA ARG A 534 -8.30 -25.95 -28.80
C ARG A 534 -8.88 -24.83 -27.99
N LYS A 535 -10.17 -24.58 -28.09
CA LYS A 535 -10.91 -23.71 -27.18
C LYS A 535 -11.26 -24.49 -25.92
N ILE A 536 -11.14 -23.79 -24.79
CA ILE A 536 -11.50 -24.30 -23.47
C ILE A 536 -12.49 -23.36 -22.78
N ILE A 537 -12.63 -23.50 -21.46
CA ILE A 537 -13.54 -22.69 -20.64
C ILE A 537 -13.26 -21.19 -20.80
N TYR A 538 -14.26 -20.36 -20.52
CA TYR A 538 -14.21 -18.87 -20.61
C TYR A 538 -13.85 -18.33 -22.00
N GLY A 539 -13.84 -19.17 -23.04
CA GLY A 539 -13.42 -18.81 -24.38
C GLY A 539 -11.90 -18.74 -24.59
N ALA A 540 -11.12 -19.19 -23.60
CA ALA A 540 -9.67 -19.26 -23.71
C ALA A 540 -9.21 -20.24 -24.77
N THR A 541 -8.02 -20.00 -25.34
CA THR A 541 -7.36 -20.86 -26.31
C THR A 541 -6.21 -21.59 -25.62
N GLU A 542 -6.20 -22.92 -25.66
CA GLU A 542 -5.06 -23.70 -25.19
C GLU A 542 -4.21 -24.13 -26.40
N TRP A 543 -2.93 -23.81 -26.35
CA TRP A 543 -1.90 -24.31 -27.27
C TRP A 543 -1.08 -25.42 -26.61
N THR A 544 -0.76 -26.43 -27.35
CA THR A 544 0.21 -27.45 -26.94
C THR A 544 1.45 -27.30 -27.81
N LEU A 545 2.59 -27.06 -27.22
CA LEU A 545 3.87 -26.94 -27.90
C LEU A 545 4.50 -28.32 -28.18
N ALA A 546 5.42 -28.38 -29.14
CA ALA A 546 6.12 -29.64 -29.45
C ALA A 546 7.00 -30.13 -28.30
N ASN A 547 7.47 -29.24 -27.38
CA ASN A 547 8.17 -29.63 -26.15
C ASN A 547 7.22 -30.12 -25.03
N GLY A 548 5.91 -30.09 -25.25
CA GLY A 548 4.89 -30.62 -24.35
C GLY A 548 4.27 -29.60 -23.36
N ILE A 549 4.80 -28.38 -23.28
CA ILE A 549 4.24 -27.31 -22.46
C ILE A 549 2.89 -26.89 -23.04
N LYS A 550 1.94 -26.61 -22.15
CA LYS A 550 0.62 -26.06 -22.51
C LYS A 550 0.56 -24.58 -22.17
N VAL A 551 0.06 -23.79 -23.11
CA VAL A 551 -0.12 -22.35 -22.94
C VAL A 551 -1.60 -22.01 -23.14
N THR A 552 -2.24 -21.51 -22.11
CA THR A 552 -3.64 -21.09 -22.11
C THR A 552 -3.71 -19.58 -22.20
N VAL A 553 -4.37 -19.07 -23.24
CA VAL A 553 -4.46 -17.63 -23.52
C VAL A 553 -5.92 -17.18 -23.46
N LEU A 554 -6.21 -16.16 -22.69
CA LEU A 554 -7.50 -15.49 -22.63
C LEU A 554 -7.36 -14.00 -22.97
N PRO A 555 -7.62 -13.59 -24.23
CA PRO A 555 -7.71 -12.19 -24.56
C PRO A 555 -8.88 -11.51 -23.85
N THR A 556 -8.61 -10.37 -23.21
CA THR A 556 -9.61 -9.56 -22.50
C THR A 556 -9.44 -8.08 -22.84
N LYS A 557 -10.45 -7.27 -22.45
CA LYS A 557 -10.42 -5.80 -22.54
C LYS A 557 -10.71 -5.13 -21.19
N HIS A 558 -10.48 -5.85 -20.09
CA HIS A 558 -10.74 -5.33 -18.74
C HIS A 558 -9.75 -4.23 -18.33
N ALA A 559 -8.52 -4.30 -18.84
CA ALA A 559 -7.52 -3.25 -18.67
C ALA A 559 -6.69 -3.16 -19.98
N GLU A 560 -6.70 -1.98 -20.60
CA GLU A 560 -5.87 -1.74 -21.80
C GLU A 560 -4.39 -1.81 -21.47
N ASP A 561 -3.60 -2.29 -22.44
CA ASP A 561 -2.13 -2.43 -22.35
C ASP A 561 -1.66 -3.21 -21.11
N GLN A 562 -2.51 -4.11 -20.55
CA GLN A 562 -2.15 -4.99 -19.44
C GLN A 562 -2.19 -6.45 -19.86
N ILE A 563 -1.09 -7.14 -19.69
CA ILE A 563 -0.96 -8.58 -19.88
C ILE A 563 -0.44 -9.18 -18.58
N LEU A 564 -1.19 -10.14 -18.01
CA LEU A 564 -0.77 -10.96 -16.87
C LEU A 564 -0.38 -12.34 -17.39
N PHE A 565 0.67 -12.91 -16.82
CA PHE A 565 1.07 -14.28 -17.14
C PHE A 565 1.55 -15.03 -15.90
N ASP A 566 1.47 -16.36 -15.98
CA ASP A 566 1.93 -17.27 -14.94
C ASP A 566 2.29 -18.61 -15.58
N ILE A 567 3.54 -19.02 -15.47
CA ILE A 567 3.95 -20.39 -15.80
C ILE A 567 4.22 -21.13 -14.52
N PHE A 568 3.58 -22.29 -14.32
CA PHE A 568 3.65 -23.01 -13.07
C PHE A 568 3.77 -24.53 -13.24
N GLU A 569 4.35 -25.13 -12.22
CA GLU A 569 4.43 -26.58 -12.02
C GLU A 569 3.97 -26.95 -10.60
N GLU A 570 3.48 -28.18 -10.44
CA GLU A 570 3.08 -28.69 -9.12
C GLU A 570 4.31 -29.07 -8.27
N GLY A 571 4.15 -29.02 -6.97
CA GLY A 571 5.12 -29.52 -6.01
C GLY A 571 5.66 -28.48 -5.04
N GLY A 572 6.09 -27.30 -5.49
CA GLY A 572 6.52 -26.19 -4.64
C GLY A 572 7.43 -26.61 -3.48
N MET A 573 7.18 -26.04 -2.32
CA MET A 573 7.92 -26.34 -1.08
C MET A 573 7.82 -27.81 -0.64
N THR A 574 6.81 -28.57 -1.10
CA THR A 574 6.74 -30.00 -0.79
C THR A 574 7.90 -30.80 -1.38
N LEU A 575 8.59 -30.29 -2.40
CA LEU A 575 9.77 -30.91 -3.03
C LEU A 575 11.07 -30.62 -2.31
N ILE A 576 11.10 -29.65 -1.41
CA ILE A 576 12.26 -29.30 -0.59
C ILE A 576 12.29 -30.20 0.65
N ASP A 577 13.44 -30.73 0.98
CA ASP A 577 13.60 -31.56 2.17
C ASP A 577 13.76 -30.68 3.43
N ASP A 578 13.33 -31.16 4.60
CA ASP A 578 13.28 -30.37 5.84
C ASP A 578 14.65 -29.78 6.23
N ALA A 579 15.74 -30.51 5.94
CA ALA A 579 17.09 -30.03 6.18
C ALA A 579 17.48 -28.81 5.29
N ASP A 580 16.84 -28.65 4.16
CA ASP A 580 17.11 -27.60 3.17
C ASP A 580 16.20 -26.37 3.36
N ILE A 581 15.17 -26.43 4.23
CA ILE A 581 14.20 -25.37 4.51
C ILE A 581 14.86 -24.03 4.89
N PRO A 582 15.90 -23.96 5.71
CA PRO A 582 16.52 -22.69 6.05
C PRO A 582 16.98 -21.87 4.84
N SER A 583 17.41 -22.52 3.75
CA SER A 583 17.80 -21.86 2.50
C SER A 583 16.58 -21.44 1.65
N PHE A 584 15.38 -21.90 2.01
CA PHE A 584 14.10 -21.63 1.35
C PHE A 584 13.12 -20.90 2.26
N ASP A 585 13.58 -20.38 3.39
CA ASP A 585 12.78 -19.47 4.18
C ASP A 585 12.22 -18.35 3.30
N ARG A 586 10.97 -17.98 3.52
CA ARG A 586 10.26 -17.02 2.67
C ARG A 586 10.94 -15.66 2.61
N THR A 587 11.49 -15.19 3.74
CA THR A 587 12.21 -13.91 3.80
C THR A 587 13.49 -13.97 2.98
N VAL A 588 14.26 -15.06 3.14
CA VAL A 588 15.51 -15.29 2.40
C VAL A 588 15.26 -15.36 0.90
N THR A 589 14.27 -16.15 0.49
CA THR A 589 13.94 -16.35 -0.93
C THR A 589 13.38 -15.08 -1.57
N THR A 590 12.50 -14.36 -0.89
CA THR A 590 11.91 -13.13 -1.43
C THR A 590 12.98 -12.06 -1.62
N LEU A 591 13.87 -11.87 -0.65
CA LEU A 591 14.92 -10.88 -0.78
C LEU A 591 15.91 -11.22 -1.89
N PHE A 592 16.30 -12.50 -1.99
CA PHE A 592 17.17 -12.96 -3.07
C PHE A 592 16.50 -12.78 -4.45
N GLN A 593 15.25 -13.22 -4.62
CA GLN A 593 14.53 -13.14 -5.89
C GLN A 593 14.31 -11.70 -6.38
N ASN A 594 14.12 -10.75 -5.47
CA ASN A 594 13.93 -9.35 -5.83
C ASN A 594 15.24 -8.64 -6.22
N ASN A 595 16.37 -9.10 -5.71
CA ASN A 595 17.67 -8.44 -5.87
C ASN A 595 18.65 -9.23 -6.75
N ALA A 596 18.35 -10.49 -7.07
CA ALA A 596 19.22 -11.33 -7.88
C ALA A 596 19.33 -10.79 -9.31
N GLY A 597 20.53 -10.93 -9.85
CA GLY A 597 20.76 -10.74 -11.26
C GLY A 597 20.20 -11.89 -12.12
N LEU A 598 20.31 -11.77 -13.43
CA LEU A 598 19.76 -12.72 -14.38
C LEU A 598 20.75 -12.94 -15.55
N GLY A 599 21.04 -14.19 -15.86
CA GLY A 599 22.06 -14.52 -16.86
C GLY A 599 23.44 -13.96 -16.47
N SER A 600 24.02 -13.13 -17.33
CA SER A 600 25.31 -12.47 -17.07
C SER A 600 25.18 -11.13 -16.32
N PHE A 601 23.97 -10.63 -16.08
CA PHE A 601 23.70 -9.31 -15.52
C PHE A 601 23.44 -9.39 -14.02
N SER A 602 24.00 -8.45 -13.27
CA SER A 602 23.69 -8.25 -11.85
C SER A 602 22.29 -7.69 -11.66
N GLY A 603 21.75 -7.75 -10.44
CA GLY A 603 20.44 -7.19 -10.11
C GLY A 603 20.32 -5.71 -10.45
N THR A 604 21.34 -4.92 -10.17
CA THR A 604 21.39 -3.49 -10.52
C THR A 604 21.44 -3.25 -12.03
N GLU A 605 22.18 -4.08 -12.77
CA GLU A 605 22.18 -3.99 -14.25
C GLU A 605 20.81 -4.34 -14.82
N VAL A 606 20.15 -5.40 -14.31
CA VAL A 606 18.78 -5.76 -14.71
C VAL A 606 17.82 -4.60 -14.44
N SER A 607 17.87 -3.98 -13.26
CA SER A 607 17.02 -2.82 -12.93
C SER A 607 17.22 -1.67 -13.92
N LYS A 608 18.47 -1.34 -14.26
CA LYS A 608 18.81 -0.28 -15.23
C LYS A 608 18.37 -0.63 -16.65
N MET A 609 18.52 -1.89 -17.07
CA MET A 609 18.06 -2.36 -18.40
C MET A 609 16.54 -2.32 -18.54
N LEU A 610 15.81 -2.38 -17.45
CA LEU A 610 14.36 -2.27 -17.37
C LEU A 610 13.85 -0.82 -17.29
N ALA A 611 14.73 0.17 -17.21
CA ALA A 611 14.32 1.56 -17.21
C ALA A 611 13.49 1.88 -18.47
N GLY A 612 12.30 2.46 -18.29
CA GLY A 612 11.36 2.74 -19.40
C GLY A 612 10.56 1.56 -19.91
N LYS A 613 10.66 0.41 -19.25
CA LYS A 613 9.86 -0.78 -19.52
C LYS A 613 8.89 -1.04 -18.37
N SER A 614 7.68 -1.44 -18.69
CA SER A 614 6.64 -1.81 -17.71
C SER A 614 6.46 -3.31 -17.71
N VAL A 615 7.45 -3.99 -17.18
CA VAL A 615 7.52 -5.44 -17.16
C VAL A 615 8.03 -5.94 -15.80
N ARG A 616 7.47 -7.05 -15.39
CA ARG A 616 7.93 -7.83 -14.23
C ARG A 616 7.75 -9.30 -14.53
N ALA A 617 8.76 -10.11 -14.28
CA ALA A 617 8.70 -11.57 -14.31
C ALA A 617 9.58 -12.07 -13.15
N LEU A 618 8.96 -12.66 -12.13
CA LEU A 618 9.66 -13.13 -10.93
C LEU A 618 9.35 -14.60 -10.67
N PRO A 619 10.37 -15.39 -10.31
CA PRO A 619 10.16 -16.75 -9.86
C PRO A 619 9.45 -16.76 -8.51
N TYR A 620 8.72 -17.83 -8.22
CA TYR A 620 8.11 -18.09 -6.93
C TYR A 620 8.15 -19.57 -6.59
N ILE A 621 8.17 -19.87 -5.31
CA ILE A 621 8.10 -21.23 -4.76
C ILE A 621 7.11 -21.17 -3.61
N ASP A 622 5.84 -21.46 -3.90
CA ASP A 622 4.77 -21.55 -2.91
C ASP A 622 4.70 -22.95 -2.30
N ASP A 623 3.83 -23.17 -1.36
CA ASP A 623 3.68 -24.47 -0.68
C ASP A 623 3.49 -25.63 -1.66
N LEU A 624 2.62 -25.46 -2.66
CA LEU A 624 2.20 -26.51 -3.58
C LEU A 624 2.63 -26.32 -5.03
N THR A 625 3.06 -25.13 -5.43
CA THR A 625 3.45 -24.77 -6.79
C THR A 625 4.72 -23.98 -6.81
N HIS A 626 5.40 -24.01 -7.94
CA HIS A 626 6.52 -23.12 -8.24
C HIS A 626 6.45 -22.70 -9.70
N GLY A 627 7.04 -21.56 -10.02
CA GLY A 627 6.99 -21.05 -11.37
C GLY A 627 7.48 -19.62 -11.50
N VAL A 628 7.10 -18.96 -12.58
CA VAL A 628 7.37 -17.53 -12.83
C VAL A 628 6.06 -16.82 -13.13
N SER A 629 5.74 -15.82 -12.31
CA SER A 629 4.56 -14.99 -12.48
C SER A 629 4.95 -13.56 -12.82
N GLY A 630 4.15 -12.88 -13.63
CA GLY A 630 4.47 -11.53 -14.02
C GLY A 630 3.38 -10.78 -14.75
N GLN A 631 3.78 -9.58 -15.16
CA GLN A 631 2.94 -8.69 -15.96
C GLN A 631 3.78 -7.92 -16.97
N SER A 632 3.13 -7.46 -18.03
CA SER A 632 3.76 -6.65 -19.07
C SER A 632 2.75 -5.71 -19.71
N THR A 633 3.25 -4.69 -20.41
CA THR A 633 2.53 -3.98 -21.46
C THR A 633 2.66 -4.76 -22.77
N VAL A 634 1.84 -4.40 -23.75
CA VAL A 634 1.90 -5.01 -25.09
C VAL A 634 3.29 -4.81 -25.74
N LYS A 635 3.85 -3.58 -25.61
CA LYS A 635 5.17 -3.25 -26.19
C LYS A 635 6.35 -3.98 -25.54
N ASP A 636 6.23 -4.31 -24.25
CA ASP A 636 7.32 -4.87 -23.45
C ASP A 636 7.22 -6.40 -23.30
N LEU A 637 6.23 -7.03 -23.96
CA LEU A 637 5.93 -8.46 -23.80
C LEU A 637 7.10 -9.37 -24.18
N GLU A 638 7.88 -9.03 -25.21
CA GLU A 638 9.07 -9.80 -25.57
C GLU A 638 10.14 -9.74 -24.47
N THR A 639 10.33 -8.57 -23.83
CA THR A 639 11.20 -8.44 -22.65
C THR A 639 10.72 -9.34 -21.51
N ALA A 640 9.40 -9.39 -21.25
CA ALA A 640 8.82 -10.30 -20.25
C ALA A 640 9.19 -11.76 -20.50
N PHE A 641 9.09 -12.20 -21.75
CA PHE A 641 9.46 -13.58 -22.13
C PHE A 641 10.96 -13.84 -22.07
N GLN A 642 11.81 -12.84 -22.34
CA GLN A 642 13.25 -12.95 -22.12
C GLN A 642 13.59 -13.18 -20.65
N LEU A 643 13.00 -12.36 -19.75
CA LEU A 643 13.17 -12.53 -18.30
C LEU A 643 12.69 -13.92 -17.85
N LEU A 644 11.45 -14.30 -18.21
CA LEU A 644 10.89 -15.60 -17.85
C LEU A 644 11.78 -16.75 -18.34
N TYR A 645 12.26 -16.69 -19.58
CA TYR A 645 13.14 -17.72 -20.13
C TYR A 645 14.43 -17.84 -19.33
N LEU A 646 15.05 -16.73 -18.97
CA LEU A 646 16.31 -16.71 -18.22
C LEU A 646 16.14 -17.25 -16.79
N GLU A 647 15.01 -17.00 -16.15
CA GLU A 647 14.70 -17.57 -14.82
C GLU A 647 14.74 -19.11 -14.81
N TYR A 648 14.32 -19.72 -15.90
CA TYR A 648 14.40 -21.19 -16.09
C TYR A 648 15.75 -21.65 -16.60
N ALA A 649 16.30 -20.96 -17.59
CA ALA A 649 17.43 -21.44 -18.39
C ALA A 649 18.79 -21.02 -17.85
N ASP A 650 18.88 -19.81 -17.32
CA ASP A 650 20.15 -19.22 -16.87
C ASP A 650 19.96 -18.30 -15.63
N PRO A 651 19.37 -18.84 -14.54
CA PRO A 651 19.27 -18.09 -13.28
C PRO A 651 20.65 -17.81 -12.70
N ARG A 652 20.84 -16.60 -12.15
CA ARG A 652 22.10 -16.19 -11.56
C ARG A 652 22.14 -16.49 -10.07
N PHE A 653 23.21 -17.12 -9.61
CA PHE A 653 23.48 -17.42 -8.20
C PHE A 653 24.82 -16.80 -7.80
N ASP A 654 24.82 -15.49 -7.61
CA ASP A 654 26.04 -14.77 -7.24
C ASP A 654 26.20 -14.77 -5.71
N PRO A 655 27.37 -15.25 -5.19
CA PRO A 655 27.63 -15.23 -3.75
C PRO A 655 27.60 -13.83 -3.14
N LYS A 656 27.94 -12.79 -3.90
CA LYS A 656 27.89 -11.41 -3.38
C LYS A 656 26.46 -10.96 -3.18
N GLU A 657 25.59 -11.18 -4.17
CA GLU A 657 24.15 -10.83 -4.09
C GLU A 657 23.46 -11.61 -2.96
N TRP A 658 23.77 -12.92 -2.83
CA TRP A 658 23.27 -13.74 -1.73
C TRP A 658 23.73 -13.22 -0.35
N ASN A 659 25.04 -13.01 -0.18
CA ASN A 659 25.60 -12.56 1.08
C ASN A 659 25.09 -11.16 1.47
N ASN A 660 24.83 -10.28 0.49
CA ASN A 660 24.20 -9.00 0.73
C ASN A 660 22.79 -9.17 1.31
N GLY A 661 21.96 -10.01 0.70
CA GLY A 661 20.62 -10.31 1.22
C GLY A 661 20.65 -10.91 2.63
N ILE A 662 21.51 -11.91 2.86
CA ILE A 662 21.67 -12.50 4.20
C ILE A 662 22.13 -11.44 5.22
N SER A 663 23.07 -10.56 4.86
CA SER A 663 23.55 -9.49 5.75
C SER A 663 22.44 -8.48 6.09
N GLN A 664 21.60 -8.14 5.13
CA GLN A 664 20.45 -7.25 5.38
C GLN A 664 19.46 -7.87 6.38
N ILE A 665 19.12 -9.15 6.22
CA ILE A 665 18.24 -9.85 7.15
C ILE A 665 18.92 -9.95 8.54
N ALA A 666 20.19 -10.36 8.59
CA ALA A 666 20.93 -10.58 9.83
C ALA A 666 21.05 -9.32 10.70
N SER A 667 20.98 -8.13 10.09
CA SER A 667 21.08 -6.87 10.82
C SER A 667 19.81 -6.48 11.57
N ILE A 668 18.64 -6.82 11.05
CA ILE A 668 17.34 -6.47 11.66
C ILE A 668 16.76 -7.62 12.50
N LEU A 669 17.04 -8.85 12.13
CA LEU A 669 16.45 -10.04 12.73
C LEU A 669 16.67 -10.16 14.25
N PRO A 670 17.85 -9.85 14.83
CA PRO A 670 18.06 -9.92 16.29
C PRO A 670 17.15 -8.97 17.09
N ASN A 671 16.68 -7.89 16.49
CA ASN A 671 15.72 -6.98 17.11
C ASN A 671 14.30 -7.46 16.86
N LEU A 672 14.01 -7.84 15.62
CA LEU A 672 12.68 -8.29 15.20
C LEU A 672 12.16 -9.47 16.04
N VAL A 673 13.02 -10.45 16.36
CA VAL A 673 12.63 -11.64 17.16
C VAL A 673 12.19 -11.31 18.59
N ASN A 674 12.48 -10.11 19.07
CA ASN A 674 12.09 -9.65 20.41
C ASN A 674 10.83 -8.76 20.40
N THR A 675 10.31 -8.43 19.23
CA THR A 675 9.05 -7.65 19.15
C THR A 675 7.85 -8.49 19.57
N PRO A 676 6.84 -7.88 20.21
CA PRO A 676 5.63 -8.58 20.61
C PRO A 676 4.94 -9.32 19.46
N ASP A 677 4.88 -8.69 18.29
CA ASP A 677 4.23 -9.27 17.10
C ASP A 677 4.96 -10.51 16.58
N PHE A 678 6.30 -10.49 16.57
CA PHE A 678 7.08 -11.66 16.15
C PHE A 678 6.92 -12.82 17.14
N ILE A 679 6.97 -12.53 18.43
CA ILE A 679 6.77 -13.54 19.49
C ILE A 679 5.37 -14.14 19.37
N PHE A 680 4.33 -13.31 19.17
CA PHE A 680 2.97 -13.78 18.96
C PHE A 680 2.88 -14.71 17.73
N ALA A 681 3.42 -14.29 16.60
CA ALA A 681 3.41 -15.09 15.39
C ALA A 681 4.13 -16.45 15.57
N GLN A 682 5.27 -16.49 16.30
CA GLN A 682 5.97 -17.75 16.61
C GLN A 682 5.09 -18.67 17.45
N HIS A 683 4.49 -18.18 18.54
CA HIS A 683 3.58 -18.94 19.38
C HIS A 683 2.38 -19.48 18.59
N PHE A 684 1.83 -18.64 17.69
CA PHE A 684 0.73 -19.04 16.84
C PHE A 684 1.13 -20.18 15.87
N TYR A 685 2.29 -20.06 15.19
CA TYR A 685 2.77 -21.13 14.30
C TYR A 685 3.06 -22.41 15.07
N ASP A 686 3.67 -22.32 16.23
CA ASP A 686 3.94 -23.49 17.08
C ASP A 686 2.65 -24.19 17.51
N ALA A 687 1.63 -23.44 17.91
CA ALA A 687 0.34 -23.98 18.28
C ALA A 687 -0.42 -24.54 17.06
N ALA A 688 -0.38 -23.84 15.93
CA ALA A 688 -1.14 -24.21 14.73
C ALA A 688 -0.54 -25.42 13.98
N TYR A 689 0.79 -25.60 14.01
CA TYR A 689 1.48 -26.61 13.21
C TYR A 689 2.40 -27.55 14.01
N GLY A 690 2.35 -27.50 15.35
CA GLY A 690 3.06 -28.45 16.21
C GLY A 690 4.57 -28.39 16.08
N HIS A 691 5.15 -27.16 16.02
CA HIS A 691 6.58 -26.91 15.86
C HIS A 691 7.17 -27.46 14.54
N SER A 692 6.38 -27.42 13.47
CA SER A 692 6.87 -27.84 12.15
C SER A 692 7.99 -26.93 11.67
N PRO A 693 9.13 -27.45 11.20
CA PRO A 693 10.19 -26.61 10.65
C PRO A 693 9.80 -25.90 9.34
N ARG A 694 8.65 -26.26 8.77
CA ARG A 694 8.09 -25.66 7.55
C ARG A 694 7.20 -24.47 7.83
N HIS A 695 6.68 -24.40 9.05
CA HIS A 695 5.76 -23.36 9.52
C HIS A 695 6.33 -22.78 10.82
N THR A 696 7.33 -21.94 10.69
CA THR A 696 8.00 -21.27 11.81
C THR A 696 8.49 -19.91 11.34
N GLN A 697 8.72 -18.98 12.24
CA GLN A 697 9.37 -17.73 11.95
C GLN A 697 10.86 -17.92 11.74
N LEU A 698 11.46 -17.08 10.89
CA LEU A 698 12.91 -17.06 10.70
C LEU A 698 13.61 -16.66 11.99
N SER A 699 14.55 -17.48 12.48
CA SER A 699 15.38 -17.13 13.61
C SER A 699 16.83 -16.89 13.17
N PRO A 700 17.67 -16.20 14.00
CA PRO A 700 19.09 -16.06 13.72
C PRO A 700 19.78 -17.41 13.47
N GLU A 701 19.46 -18.44 14.27
CA GLU A 701 20.02 -19.77 14.14
C GLU A 701 19.58 -20.49 12.86
N THR A 702 18.39 -20.15 12.35
CA THR A 702 17.88 -20.66 11.07
C THR A 702 18.54 -19.94 9.92
N LEU A 703 18.70 -18.62 10.01
CA LEU A 703 19.37 -17.81 9.00
C LEU A 703 20.83 -18.24 8.80
N GLU A 704 21.57 -18.57 9.89
CA GLU A 704 22.96 -19.08 9.81
C GLU A 704 23.10 -20.39 9.02
N LYS A 705 22.02 -21.15 8.87
CA LYS A 705 21.97 -22.39 8.09
C LYS A 705 21.63 -22.18 6.63
N ALA A 706 21.22 -21.00 6.24
CA ALA A 706 20.91 -20.69 4.85
C ALA A 706 22.19 -20.75 3.99
N ASP A 707 22.17 -21.55 2.93
CA ASP A 707 23.33 -21.82 2.08
C ASP A 707 22.95 -21.68 0.59
N LEU A 708 23.70 -20.82 -0.13
CA LEU A 708 23.47 -20.56 -1.55
C LEU A 708 23.57 -21.84 -2.41
N LYS A 709 24.46 -22.76 -2.09
CA LYS A 709 24.62 -23.99 -2.88
C LYS A 709 23.44 -24.93 -2.68
N VAL A 710 22.88 -24.95 -1.48
CA VAL A 710 21.63 -25.69 -1.19
C VAL A 710 20.48 -25.05 -1.95
N PHE A 711 20.40 -23.73 -1.93
CA PHE A 711 19.40 -22.98 -2.70
C PHE A 711 19.53 -23.25 -4.19
N GLU A 712 20.72 -23.03 -4.80
CA GLU A 712 20.99 -23.28 -6.22
C GLU A 712 20.64 -24.71 -6.65
N LYS A 713 21.08 -25.70 -5.87
CA LYS A 713 20.81 -27.12 -6.16
C LYS A 713 19.32 -27.40 -6.27
N ASN A 714 18.53 -26.92 -5.33
CA ASN A 714 17.11 -27.17 -5.29
C ASN A 714 16.35 -26.27 -6.29
N TYR A 715 16.77 -25.02 -6.49
CA TYR A 715 16.20 -24.15 -7.53
C TYR A 715 16.37 -24.79 -8.93
N ARG A 716 17.57 -25.23 -9.27
CA ARG A 716 17.83 -25.93 -10.55
C ARG A 716 17.07 -27.25 -10.67
N LYS A 717 16.71 -27.90 -9.57
CA LYS A 717 15.85 -29.08 -9.56
C LYS A 717 14.40 -28.72 -9.87
N LEU A 718 13.93 -27.58 -9.38
CA LEU A 718 12.55 -27.10 -9.58
C LEU A 718 12.39 -26.52 -10.99
N PHE A 719 13.27 -25.63 -11.41
CA PHE A 719 13.14 -24.86 -12.66
C PHE A 719 13.92 -25.45 -13.85
N GLY A 720 14.82 -26.39 -13.63
CA GLY A 720 15.67 -26.93 -14.69
C GLY A 720 15.00 -27.90 -15.68
N ASP A 721 13.77 -28.28 -15.48
CA ASP A 721 12.98 -29.16 -16.33
C ASP A 721 11.49 -28.77 -16.30
N ALA A 722 11.04 -28.04 -17.30
CA ALA A 722 9.68 -27.53 -17.41
C ALA A 722 8.68 -28.58 -17.94
N THR A 723 8.97 -29.89 -17.74
CA THR A 723 8.06 -30.98 -18.15
C THR A 723 6.75 -30.88 -17.38
N LYS A 724 5.65 -30.72 -18.11
CA LYS A 724 4.29 -30.50 -17.58
C LYS A 724 4.02 -29.12 -17.01
N ALA A 725 4.90 -28.17 -17.24
CA ALA A 725 4.58 -26.79 -16.95
C ALA A 725 3.31 -26.35 -17.72
N ASN A 726 2.48 -25.58 -17.07
CA ASN A 726 1.34 -24.92 -17.68
C ASN A 726 1.53 -23.42 -17.59
N MET A 727 1.27 -22.72 -18.69
CA MET A 727 1.31 -21.27 -18.73
C MET A 727 -0.09 -20.71 -18.95
N VAL A 728 -0.44 -19.66 -18.22
CA VAL A 728 -1.66 -18.89 -18.38
C VAL A 728 -1.29 -17.46 -18.75
N ILE A 729 -1.92 -16.91 -19.78
CA ILE A 729 -1.76 -15.52 -20.23
C ILE A 729 -3.15 -14.89 -20.33
N VAL A 730 -3.38 -13.78 -19.66
CA VAL A 730 -4.68 -13.08 -19.65
C VAL A 730 -4.44 -11.58 -19.84
N GLY A 731 -5.20 -10.94 -20.70
CA GLY A 731 -5.15 -9.50 -20.88
C GLY A 731 -5.27 -9.05 -22.33
N ASP A 732 -4.71 -7.87 -22.57
CA ASP A 732 -4.77 -7.20 -23.89
C ASP A 732 -3.76 -7.84 -24.85
N VAL A 733 -4.08 -9.05 -25.34
CA VAL A 733 -3.23 -9.81 -26.23
C VAL A 733 -3.93 -10.12 -27.55
N ASP A 734 -3.15 -10.08 -28.61
CA ASP A 734 -3.53 -10.63 -29.92
C ASP A 734 -2.87 -11.99 -30.13
N LEU A 735 -3.65 -13.01 -30.47
CA LEU A 735 -3.18 -14.38 -30.58
C LEU A 735 -2.14 -14.56 -31.71
N GLU A 736 -2.26 -13.83 -32.81
CA GLU A 736 -1.37 -13.96 -33.96
C GLU A 736 0.03 -13.42 -33.66
N SER A 737 0.11 -12.28 -32.97
CA SER A 737 1.39 -11.68 -32.57
C SER A 737 2.00 -12.36 -31.34
N LEU A 738 1.20 -12.93 -30.43
CA LEU A 738 1.67 -13.64 -29.25
C LEU A 738 2.28 -15.02 -29.61
N LYS A 739 1.69 -15.74 -30.56
CA LYS A 739 2.07 -17.12 -30.86
C LYS A 739 3.55 -17.30 -31.22
N PRO A 740 4.18 -16.47 -32.08
CA PRO A 740 5.62 -16.56 -32.35
C PRO A 740 6.50 -16.37 -31.10
N LEU A 741 6.11 -15.48 -30.18
CA LEU A 741 6.86 -15.28 -28.94
C LEU A 741 6.77 -16.51 -28.04
N VAL A 742 5.58 -17.09 -27.91
CA VAL A 742 5.38 -18.35 -27.15
C VAL A 742 6.20 -19.48 -27.76
N GLU A 743 6.15 -19.66 -29.09
CA GLU A 743 6.92 -20.69 -29.79
C GLU A 743 8.43 -20.51 -29.61
N LYS A 744 8.91 -19.25 -29.60
CA LYS A 744 10.33 -18.94 -29.45
C LYS A 744 10.79 -19.14 -28.00
N TYR A 745 10.21 -18.48 -27.04
CA TYR A 745 10.70 -18.44 -25.65
C TYR A 745 10.24 -19.64 -24.82
N ILE A 746 8.92 -19.88 -24.73
CA ILE A 746 8.37 -21.01 -23.99
C ILE A 746 8.68 -22.32 -24.67
N GLY A 747 8.67 -22.32 -26.02
CA GLY A 747 9.09 -23.44 -26.84
C GLY A 747 10.56 -23.83 -26.66
N SER A 748 11.40 -22.92 -26.17
CA SER A 748 12.83 -23.17 -25.90
C SER A 748 13.12 -23.68 -24.50
N LEU A 749 12.14 -23.66 -23.61
CA LEU A 749 12.32 -24.21 -22.26
C LEU A 749 12.62 -25.70 -22.33
N LYS A 750 13.59 -26.12 -21.53
CA LYS A 750 14.03 -27.51 -21.48
C LYS A 750 12.95 -28.38 -20.85
N THR A 751 12.59 -29.45 -21.54
CA THR A 751 11.71 -30.49 -21.01
C THR A 751 12.39 -31.86 -21.09
N GLY A 752 12.12 -32.73 -20.14
CA GLY A 752 12.76 -34.02 -20.00
C GLY A 752 11.78 -35.12 -19.57
N LYS A 753 12.12 -35.81 -18.52
CA LYS A 753 11.31 -36.90 -17.98
C LYS A 753 10.84 -36.65 -16.53
N TYR A 754 11.34 -35.59 -15.91
CA TYR A 754 10.98 -35.25 -14.56
C TYR A 754 9.58 -34.63 -14.57
N ALA A 755 8.71 -35.14 -13.73
CA ALA A 755 7.40 -34.55 -13.49
C ALA A 755 7.35 -34.15 -12.00
N SER A 756 7.25 -32.87 -11.74
CA SER A 756 7.00 -32.36 -10.41
C SER A 756 5.63 -32.82 -9.93
N VAL A 757 5.56 -33.33 -8.71
CA VAL A 757 4.32 -33.77 -8.06
C VAL A 757 4.34 -33.39 -6.58
N ILE A 758 3.19 -32.99 -6.05
CA ILE A 758 3.01 -32.67 -4.64
C ILE A 758 3.36 -33.89 -3.78
N LYS A 759 4.21 -33.70 -2.77
CA LYS A 759 4.55 -34.72 -1.79
C LYS A 759 3.81 -34.46 -0.49
N GLN A 760 3.29 -35.52 0.11
CA GLN A 760 2.74 -35.44 1.47
C GLN A 760 3.88 -35.33 2.48
N ARG A 761 3.90 -34.24 3.28
CA ARG A 761 4.93 -33.98 4.30
C ARG A 761 4.47 -34.23 5.73
N GLY A 762 3.16 -34.34 5.94
CA GLY A 762 2.57 -34.54 7.27
C GLY A 762 2.61 -33.30 8.15
N ASP A 763 2.68 -32.13 7.54
CA ASP A 763 2.81 -30.81 8.12
C ASP A 763 1.49 -30.01 8.14
N GLY A 764 0.35 -30.69 8.23
CA GLY A 764 -0.96 -30.08 8.38
C GLY A 764 -1.19 -29.48 9.77
N PHE A 765 -2.37 -28.90 9.96
CA PHE A 765 -2.75 -28.26 11.23
C PHE A 765 -2.74 -29.25 12.40
N ALA A 766 -2.33 -28.74 13.57
CA ALA A 766 -2.37 -29.48 14.83
C ALA A 766 -3.81 -29.86 15.19
N LYS A 767 -3.97 -31.01 15.84
CA LYS A 767 -5.29 -31.56 16.23
C LYS A 767 -5.49 -31.51 17.74
N GLY A 768 -6.73 -31.35 18.16
CA GLY A 768 -7.13 -31.31 19.56
C GLY A 768 -7.33 -29.89 20.07
N GLN A 769 -7.39 -29.75 21.37
CA GLN A 769 -7.53 -28.47 22.06
C GLN A 769 -6.15 -28.01 22.51
N ILE A 770 -5.70 -26.88 21.99
CA ILE A 770 -4.41 -26.26 22.32
C ILE A 770 -4.70 -24.86 22.84
N CYS A 771 -4.19 -24.57 24.03
CA CYS A 771 -4.27 -23.24 24.64
C CYS A 771 -2.87 -22.81 25.03
N ASP A 772 -2.45 -21.67 24.51
CA ASP A 772 -1.17 -21.04 24.79
C ASP A 772 -1.42 -19.61 25.28
N ASP A 773 -1.44 -19.43 26.60
CA ASP A 773 -1.69 -18.13 27.26
C ASP A 773 -0.41 -17.73 28.02
N TYR A 774 0.27 -16.71 27.52
CA TYR A 774 1.59 -16.30 27.97
C TYR A 774 1.71 -14.78 28.11
N LYS A 775 2.81 -14.34 28.72
CA LYS A 775 3.10 -12.91 28.93
C LYS A 775 4.35 -12.48 28.17
N THR A 776 4.27 -11.30 27.55
CA THR A 776 5.36 -10.67 26.83
C THR A 776 5.58 -9.24 27.30
N GLU A 777 6.83 -8.80 27.36
CA GLU A 777 7.14 -7.39 27.55
C GLU A 777 6.74 -6.58 26.32
N MET A 778 6.05 -5.48 26.55
CA MET A 778 5.65 -4.56 25.49
C MET A 778 5.51 -3.16 26.04
N THR A 779 5.83 -2.17 25.24
CA THR A 779 5.82 -0.76 25.61
C THR A 779 4.38 -0.24 25.73
N THR A 780 3.55 -0.55 24.75
CA THR A 780 2.11 -0.27 24.81
C THR A 780 1.36 -1.53 25.24
N PRO A 781 0.82 -1.58 26.47
CA PRO A 781 0.16 -2.77 26.99
C PRO A 781 -1.13 -3.10 26.22
N GLN A 782 -1.15 -4.26 25.57
CA GLN A 782 -2.34 -4.80 24.90
C GLN A 782 -2.37 -6.31 25.04
N THR A 783 -3.54 -6.92 24.91
CA THR A 783 -3.67 -8.37 24.80
C THR A 783 -4.08 -8.73 23.37
N THR A 784 -3.33 -9.62 22.75
CA THR A 784 -3.65 -10.17 21.43
C THR A 784 -4.22 -11.57 21.61
N VAL A 785 -5.36 -11.86 20.98
CA VAL A 785 -6.07 -13.13 21.05
C VAL A 785 -6.30 -13.66 19.65
N VAL A 786 -6.01 -14.93 19.44
CA VAL A 786 -6.47 -15.67 18.26
C VAL A 786 -7.21 -16.92 18.68
N HIS A 787 -8.38 -17.13 18.10
CA HIS A 787 -9.15 -18.38 18.14
C HIS A 787 -9.16 -18.99 16.75
N MET A 788 -8.71 -20.22 16.62
CA MET A 788 -8.67 -20.94 15.36
C MET A 788 -9.34 -22.30 15.51
N TYR A 789 -10.28 -22.58 14.63
CA TYR A 789 -10.94 -23.89 14.51
C TYR A 789 -10.56 -24.52 13.18
N THR A 790 -10.31 -25.83 13.18
CA THR A 790 -10.07 -26.60 11.96
C THR A 790 -11.07 -27.72 11.78
N LEU A 791 -11.51 -27.95 10.55
CA LEU A 791 -12.53 -28.92 10.22
C LEU A 791 -12.18 -29.66 8.92
N ALA A 792 -12.02 -30.97 8.96
CA ALA A 792 -11.98 -31.80 7.74
C ALA A 792 -13.35 -31.76 7.06
N THR A 793 -13.43 -31.28 5.84
CA THR A 793 -14.68 -31.07 5.10
C THR A 793 -14.49 -31.30 3.61
N PRO A 794 -15.52 -31.66 2.85
CA PRO A 794 -15.42 -31.68 1.40
C PRO A 794 -15.03 -30.32 0.83
N ASP A 795 -14.23 -30.33 -0.22
CA ASP A 795 -13.90 -29.18 -1.01
C ASP A 795 -14.97 -29.03 -2.10
N ASP A 796 -15.95 -28.17 -1.83
CA ASP A 796 -17.01 -27.83 -2.76
C ASP A 796 -17.46 -26.37 -2.59
N ALA A 797 -17.97 -25.77 -3.67
CA ALA A 797 -18.35 -24.37 -3.70
C ALA A 797 -19.46 -24.00 -2.68
N ARG A 798 -20.31 -24.96 -2.28
CA ARG A 798 -21.35 -24.70 -1.27
C ARG A 798 -20.76 -24.56 0.12
N THR A 799 -19.73 -25.39 0.43
CA THR A 799 -18.96 -25.26 1.66
C THR A 799 -18.23 -23.91 1.69
N GLU A 800 -17.59 -23.52 0.59
CA GLU A 800 -16.90 -22.24 0.45
C GLU A 800 -17.85 -21.05 0.65
N ALA A 801 -19.00 -21.03 -0.03
CA ALA A 801 -20.00 -19.99 0.17
C ALA A 801 -20.57 -19.94 1.61
N ALA A 802 -20.70 -21.06 2.28
CA ALA A 802 -21.13 -21.08 3.68
C ALA A 802 -20.06 -20.56 4.62
N LEU A 803 -18.77 -20.79 4.33
CA LEU A 803 -17.63 -20.21 5.07
C LEU A 803 -17.58 -18.68 4.89
N ASP A 804 -17.76 -18.16 3.68
CA ASP A 804 -17.83 -16.73 3.42
C ASP A 804 -18.98 -16.07 4.22
N ILE A 805 -20.13 -16.74 4.32
CA ILE A 805 -21.26 -16.24 5.10
C ILE A 805 -20.97 -16.31 6.61
N ILE A 806 -20.34 -17.39 7.11
CA ILE A 806 -19.90 -17.48 8.50
C ILE A 806 -19.00 -16.32 8.87
N GLN A 807 -17.99 -16.05 8.04
CA GLN A 807 -17.08 -14.94 8.22
C GLN A 807 -17.86 -13.62 8.32
N TYR A 808 -18.68 -13.30 7.31
CA TYR A 808 -19.46 -12.07 7.26
C TYR A 808 -20.35 -11.86 8.49
N VAL A 809 -21.05 -12.92 8.90
CA VAL A 809 -21.98 -12.88 10.06
C VAL A 809 -21.22 -12.70 11.36
N LEU A 810 -20.09 -13.40 11.54
CA LEU A 810 -19.27 -13.27 12.76
C LEU A 810 -18.62 -11.89 12.85
N ASP A 811 -18.09 -11.36 11.75
CA ASP A 811 -17.52 -10.01 11.73
C ASP A 811 -18.58 -8.96 12.15
N MET A 812 -19.80 -9.04 11.62
CA MET A 812 -20.90 -8.17 12.05
C MET A 812 -21.24 -8.32 13.54
N ARG A 813 -21.34 -9.56 14.04
CA ARG A 813 -21.66 -9.82 15.45
C ARG A 813 -20.57 -9.32 16.38
N TYR A 814 -19.30 -9.45 15.98
CA TYR A 814 -18.16 -9.02 16.80
C TYR A 814 -17.98 -7.50 16.79
N VAL A 815 -18.29 -6.83 15.68
CA VAL A 815 -18.37 -5.36 15.69
C VAL A 815 -19.39 -4.90 16.75
N THR A 816 -20.56 -5.51 16.80
CA THR A 816 -21.59 -5.14 17.80
C THR A 816 -21.16 -5.52 19.22
N SER A 817 -20.81 -6.80 19.45
CA SER A 817 -20.62 -7.30 20.82
C SER A 817 -19.28 -6.94 21.46
N LEU A 818 -18.20 -6.82 20.69
CA LEU A 818 -16.87 -6.55 21.27
C LEU A 818 -16.49 -5.07 21.21
N ARG A 819 -16.86 -4.37 20.11
CA ARG A 819 -16.53 -2.98 19.89
C ARG A 819 -17.60 -2.04 20.42
N GLU A 820 -18.86 -2.19 19.95
CA GLU A 820 -19.92 -1.22 20.24
C GLU A 820 -20.48 -1.38 21.66
N GLU A 821 -20.77 -2.62 22.11
CA GLU A 821 -21.36 -2.85 23.44
C GLU A 821 -20.32 -2.81 24.58
N GLU A 822 -19.13 -3.33 24.34
CA GLU A 822 -18.11 -3.46 25.38
C GLU A 822 -17.03 -2.39 25.32
N GLY A 823 -16.76 -1.77 24.14
CA GLY A 823 -15.71 -0.78 23.95
C GLY A 823 -14.31 -1.29 24.30
N GLY A 824 -14.09 -2.61 24.25
CA GLY A 824 -12.84 -3.24 24.72
C GLY A 824 -11.83 -3.55 23.62
N THR A 825 -12.21 -3.33 22.37
CA THR A 825 -11.35 -3.49 21.21
C THR A 825 -11.74 -2.49 20.12
N TYR A 826 -10.78 -2.10 19.29
CA TYR A 826 -11.07 -1.37 18.06
C TYR A 826 -11.80 -2.24 17.03
N GLY A 827 -11.52 -3.54 17.00
CA GLY A 827 -12.20 -4.48 16.11
C GLY A 827 -11.67 -5.91 16.24
N ALA A 828 -12.47 -6.84 15.75
CA ALA A 828 -12.08 -8.23 15.59
C ALA A 828 -12.22 -8.61 14.12
N SER A 829 -11.29 -9.39 13.61
CA SER A 829 -11.28 -9.87 12.23
C SER A 829 -11.45 -11.39 12.21
N THR A 830 -12.42 -11.85 11.42
CA THR A 830 -12.65 -13.28 11.19
C THR A 830 -12.21 -13.65 9.78
N GLY A 831 -11.43 -14.72 9.64
CA GLY A 831 -11.09 -15.35 8.37
C GLY A 831 -11.66 -16.75 8.28
N ALA A 832 -12.28 -17.11 7.16
CA ALA A 832 -12.74 -18.47 6.90
C ALA A 832 -12.13 -18.95 5.57
N TYR A 833 -11.40 -20.06 5.61
CA TYR A 833 -10.61 -20.54 4.48
C TYR A 833 -10.88 -22.01 4.22
N LEU A 834 -10.81 -22.43 2.95
CA LEU A 834 -10.88 -23.82 2.55
C LEU A 834 -9.57 -24.22 1.86
N TYR A 835 -8.75 -25.00 2.55
CA TYR A 835 -7.52 -25.58 2.00
C TYR A 835 -7.85 -26.93 1.35
N ARG A 836 -7.49 -27.09 0.08
CA ARG A 836 -7.71 -28.34 -0.67
C ARG A 836 -6.66 -29.40 -0.39
N MET A 837 -5.44 -28.94 -0.16
CA MET A 837 -4.27 -29.82 -0.02
C MET A 837 -3.47 -29.41 1.23
N PRO A 838 -2.75 -30.34 1.88
CA PRO A 838 -2.65 -31.78 1.56
C PRO A 838 -3.92 -32.57 1.89
N GLU A 839 -4.77 -32.06 2.79
CA GLU A 839 -6.09 -32.62 3.15
C GLU A 839 -7.11 -31.47 3.06
N SER A 840 -8.30 -31.77 2.56
CA SER A 840 -9.36 -30.77 2.48
C SER A 840 -9.79 -30.33 3.89
N THR A 841 -9.42 -29.14 4.27
CA THR A 841 -9.58 -28.58 5.62
C THR A 841 -10.13 -27.16 5.58
N ALA A 842 -11.28 -26.96 6.21
CA ALA A 842 -11.76 -25.62 6.50
C ALA A 842 -11.10 -25.08 7.78
N VAL A 843 -10.75 -23.80 7.76
CA VAL A 843 -10.20 -23.07 8.90
C VAL A 843 -11.12 -21.89 9.17
N LEU A 844 -11.48 -21.68 10.41
CA LEU A 844 -12.14 -20.48 10.90
C LEU A 844 -11.26 -19.84 11.96
N GLN A 845 -10.80 -18.63 11.72
CA GLN A 845 -9.90 -17.91 12.62
C GLN A 845 -10.48 -16.56 12.97
N THR A 846 -10.52 -16.21 14.24
CA THR A 846 -10.86 -14.87 14.72
C THR A 846 -9.69 -14.31 15.51
N MET A 847 -9.27 -13.08 15.20
CA MET A 847 -8.16 -12.39 15.87
C MET A 847 -8.57 -10.97 16.27
N PHE A 848 -8.12 -10.53 17.45
CA PHE A 848 -8.30 -9.16 17.92
C PHE A 848 -7.24 -8.75 18.94
N ASN A 849 -6.98 -7.44 18.98
CA ASN A 849 -6.22 -6.79 20.05
C ASN A 849 -7.19 -6.08 20.97
N CYS A 850 -6.93 -6.08 22.26
CA CYS A 850 -7.87 -5.52 23.22
C CYS A 850 -7.18 -4.97 24.48
N ASN A 851 -7.96 -4.24 25.25
CA ASN A 851 -7.61 -3.84 26.62
C ASN A 851 -7.31 -5.09 27.47
N PRO A 852 -6.12 -5.17 28.11
CA PRO A 852 -5.77 -6.34 28.94
C PRO A 852 -6.80 -6.70 30.01
N ALA A 853 -7.43 -5.69 30.61
CA ALA A 853 -8.45 -5.91 31.65
C ALA A 853 -9.74 -6.54 31.11
N MET A 854 -10.00 -6.46 29.82
CA MET A 854 -11.23 -6.98 29.18
C MET A 854 -11.00 -8.27 28.41
N ALA A 855 -9.75 -8.71 28.25
CA ALA A 855 -9.37 -9.83 27.40
C ALA A 855 -10.19 -11.10 27.66
N ASP A 856 -10.37 -11.52 28.90
CA ASP A 856 -11.09 -12.74 29.24
C ASP A 856 -12.59 -12.65 28.87
N LYS A 857 -13.21 -11.49 29.07
CA LYS A 857 -14.59 -11.23 28.68
C LYS A 857 -14.77 -11.29 27.17
N LEU A 858 -13.88 -10.64 26.42
CA LEU A 858 -13.95 -10.61 24.94
C LEU A 858 -13.68 -11.99 24.34
N ARG A 859 -12.78 -12.79 24.95
CA ARG A 859 -12.56 -14.21 24.58
C ARG A 859 -13.84 -15.04 24.72
N GLU A 860 -14.56 -14.90 25.86
CA GLU A 860 -15.84 -15.58 26.06
C GLU A 860 -16.88 -15.15 25.01
N LEU A 861 -16.95 -13.87 24.67
CA LEU A 861 -17.91 -13.35 23.70
C LEU A 861 -17.62 -13.85 22.27
N THR A 862 -16.34 -14.00 21.88
CA THR A 862 -16.01 -14.59 20.55
C THR A 862 -16.42 -16.06 20.47
N VAL A 863 -16.17 -16.85 21.51
CA VAL A 863 -16.64 -18.26 21.58
C VAL A 863 -18.16 -18.30 21.57
N LYS A 864 -18.82 -17.37 22.28
CA LYS A 864 -20.29 -17.28 22.32
C LYS A 864 -20.86 -16.96 20.94
N GLY A 865 -20.27 -16.01 20.18
CA GLY A 865 -20.72 -15.64 18.83
C GLY A 865 -20.77 -16.83 17.88
N LEU A 866 -19.72 -17.66 17.87
CA LEU A 866 -19.71 -18.89 17.08
C LEU A 866 -20.70 -19.95 17.63
N THR A 867 -20.84 -20.05 18.95
CA THR A 867 -21.79 -20.99 19.59
C THR A 867 -23.25 -20.63 19.27
N ASP A 868 -23.58 -19.35 19.31
CA ASP A 868 -24.91 -18.86 18.93
C ASP A 868 -25.18 -19.12 17.44
N LEU A 869 -24.20 -18.89 16.58
CA LEU A 869 -24.30 -19.20 15.14
C LEU A 869 -24.49 -20.69 14.88
N ALA A 870 -23.79 -21.53 15.61
CA ALA A 870 -23.92 -23.01 15.52
C ALA A 870 -25.26 -23.51 16.04
N THR A 871 -25.87 -22.86 17.03
CA THR A 871 -27.13 -23.26 17.66
C THR A 871 -28.33 -22.77 16.88
N ASP A 872 -28.38 -21.48 16.60
CA ASP A 872 -29.55 -20.77 16.07
C ASP A 872 -29.45 -20.51 14.55
N GLY A 873 -28.22 -20.56 13.99
CA GLY A 873 -27.94 -20.14 12.63
C GLY A 873 -27.91 -18.62 12.47
N PRO A 874 -27.70 -18.13 11.25
CA PRO A 874 -27.85 -16.71 10.94
C PRO A 874 -29.32 -16.29 10.95
N THR A 875 -29.65 -15.06 11.32
CA THR A 875 -30.98 -14.47 11.15
C THR A 875 -31.32 -14.32 9.65
N ASP A 876 -32.59 -14.01 9.35
CA ASP A 876 -32.98 -13.77 7.96
C ASP A 876 -32.29 -12.54 7.39
N ASP A 877 -32.09 -11.50 8.21
CA ASP A 877 -31.44 -10.26 7.80
C ASP A 877 -29.93 -10.45 7.61
N GLU A 878 -29.24 -11.14 8.54
CA GLU A 878 -27.81 -11.48 8.38
C GLU A 878 -27.58 -12.29 7.10
N MET A 879 -28.39 -13.32 6.87
CA MET A 879 -28.29 -14.15 5.66
C MET A 879 -28.52 -13.32 4.39
N LYS A 880 -29.53 -12.46 4.40
CA LYS A 880 -29.84 -11.60 3.27
C LYS A 880 -28.70 -10.62 2.98
N GLN A 881 -28.14 -9.98 4.01
CA GLN A 881 -27.04 -9.02 3.87
C GLN A 881 -25.78 -9.71 3.35
N ALA A 882 -25.40 -10.87 3.91
CA ALA A 882 -24.25 -11.66 3.47
C ALA A 882 -24.38 -12.07 1.99
N VAL A 883 -25.53 -12.61 1.59
CA VAL A 883 -25.78 -12.99 0.19
C VAL A 883 -25.76 -11.79 -0.76
N LEU A 884 -26.28 -10.64 -0.33
CA LEU A 884 -26.21 -9.41 -1.12
C LEU A 884 -24.79 -8.93 -1.30
N ASN A 885 -23.97 -8.98 -0.23
CA ASN A 885 -22.57 -8.62 -0.28
C ASN A 885 -21.78 -9.52 -1.24
N LEU A 886 -21.91 -10.83 -1.11
CA LEU A 886 -21.23 -11.79 -1.98
C LEU A 886 -21.62 -11.62 -3.45
N LYS A 887 -22.93 -11.47 -3.72
CA LYS A 887 -23.43 -11.24 -5.09
C LYS A 887 -22.95 -9.91 -5.70
N LYS A 888 -22.80 -8.88 -4.88
CA LYS A 888 -22.27 -7.57 -5.31
C LYS A 888 -20.82 -7.73 -5.80
N ASN A 889 -20.01 -8.55 -5.14
CA ASN A 889 -18.60 -8.71 -5.42
C ASN A 889 -18.30 -9.49 -6.73
N ILE A 890 -19.24 -10.33 -7.20
CA ILE A 890 -19.05 -11.16 -8.41
C ILE A 890 -18.81 -10.31 -9.67
N PRO A 891 -19.68 -9.34 -10.06
CA PRO A 891 -19.46 -8.50 -11.22
C PRO A 891 -18.15 -7.70 -11.16
N GLU A 892 -17.78 -7.25 -9.94
CA GLU A 892 -16.55 -6.51 -9.72
C GLU A 892 -15.29 -7.35 -9.95
N SER A 893 -15.34 -8.62 -9.54
CA SER A 893 -14.26 -9.56 -9.79
C SER A 893 -14.08 -9.85 -11.29
N ARG A 894 -15.19 -9.98 -12.03
CA ARG A 894 -15.20 -10.31 -13.46
C ARG A 894 -14.57 -9.25 -14.37
N ILE A 895 -14.45 -8.00 -13.94
CA ILE A 895 -13.73 -6.94 -14.68
C ILE A 895 -12.23 -6.89 -14.37
N SER A 896 -11.65 -7.94 -13.79
CA SER A 896 -10.24 -8.04 -13.41
C SER A 896 -9.54 -9.15 -14.19
N ASN A 897 -8.43 -8.83 -14.86
CA ASN A 897 -7.59 -9.84 -15.51
C ASN A 897 -7.05 -10.88 -14.50
N ASN A 898 -6.74 -10.44 -13.27
CA ASN A 898 -6.26 -11.33 -12.22
C ASN A 898 -7.32 -12.36 -11.77
N TYR A 899 -8.59 -11.98 -11.77
CA TYR A 899 -9.70 -12.91 -11.49
C TYR A 899 -9.71 -14.06 -12.52
N TRP A 900 -9.65 -13.74 -13.80
CA TRP A 900 -9.66 -14.73 -14.86
C TRP A 900 -8.37 -15.58 -14.90
N LYS A 901 -7.22 -14.97 -14.58
CA LYS A 901 -5.96 -15.71 -14.44
C LYS A 901 -6.07 -16.79 -13.36
N ARG A 902 -6.57 -16.43 -12.17
CA ARG A 902 -6.78 -17.39 -11.06
C ARG A 902 -7.80 -18.48 -11.40
N ASN A 903 -8.90 -18.13 -12.04
CA ASN A 903 -9.91 -19.11 -12.46
C ASN A 903 -9.38 -20.09 -13.52
N LEU A 904 -8.55 -19.64 -14.46
CA LEU A 904 -7.90 -20.52 -15.42
C LEU A 904 -6.86 -21.44 -14.75
N ILE A 905 -6.08 -20.94 -13.80
CA ILE A 905 -5.16 -21.77 -13.00
C ILE A 905 -5.93 -22.84 -12.22
N SER A 906 -7.02 -22.45 -11.56
CA SER A 906 -7.89 -23.42 -10.87
C SER A 906 -8.49 -24.46 -11.81
N TRP A 907 -8.97 -24.05 -12.97
CA TRP A 907 -9.46 -24.96 -13.98
C TRP A 907 -8.38 -25.97 -14.45
N ILE A 908 -7.17 -25.48 -14.69
CA ILE A 908 -6.06 -26.34 -15.16
C ILE A 908 -5.67 -27.35 -14.04
N ARG A 909 -5.65 -26.92 -12.79
CA ARG A 909 -5.25 -27.77 -11.67
C ARG A 909 -6.33 -28.73 -11.22
N TYR A 910 -7.59 -28.28 -11.16
CA TYR A 910 -8.69 -29.00 -10.49
C TYR A 910 -9.89 -29.27 -11.38
N ALA A 911 -9.94 -28.75 -12.60
CA ALA A 911 -11.09 -28.80 -13.51
C ALA A 911 -12.35 -28.11 -12.98
N ASP A 912 -12.19 -27.08 -12.12
CA ASP A 912 -13.30 -26.35 -11.52
C ASP A 912 -13.66 -25.08 -12.30
N ASP A 913 -14.93 -24.93 -12.66
CA ASP A 913 -15.51 -23.70 -13.16
C ASP A 913 -15.91 -22.80 -11.97
N ASN A 914 -14.91 -22.18 -11.32
CA ASN A 914 -15.16 -21.38 -10.13
C ASN A 914 -16.09 -20.18 -10.37
N ASP A 915 -16.07 -19.59 -11.57
CA ASP A 915 -16.95 -18.46 -11.90
C ASP A 915 -18.44 -18.87 -11.81
N THR A 916 -18.80 -19.98 -12.44
CA THR A 916 -20.19 -20.49 -12.39
C THR A 916 -20.53 -21.16 -11.05
N LEU A 917 -19.59 -21.89 -10.47
CA LEU A 917 -19.81 -22.60 -9.20
C LEU A 917 -20.05 -21.61 -8.05
N ASN A 918 -19.26 -20.54 -7.94
CA ASN A 918 -19.38 -19.56 -6.87
C ASN A 918 -20.71 -18.78 -6.96
N GLU A 919 -21.07 -18.31 -8.16
CA GLU A 919 -22.37 -17.62 -8.37
C GLU A 919 -23.56 -18.52 -8.02
N THR A 920 -23.48 -19.78 -8.41
CA THR A 920 -24.54 -20.77 -8.13
C THR A 920 -24.58 -21.09 -6.63
N ALA A 921 -23.45 -21.30 -5.99
CA ALA A 921 -23.35 -21.66 -4.58
C ALA A 921 -23.90 -20.56 -3.66
N VAL A 922 -23.53 -19.29 -3.91
CA VAL A 922 -24.05 -18.13 -3.17
C VAL A 922 -25.59 -18.02 -3.28
N THR A 923 -26.17 -18.50 -4.39
CA THR A 923 -27.64 -18.52 -4.57
C THR A 923 -28.31 -19.68 -3.86
N LEU A 924 -27.63 -20.81 -3.73
CA LEU A 924 -28.20 -22.07 -3.21
C LEU A 924 -27.87 -22.34 -1.74
N VAL A 925 -26.87 -21.70 -1.17
CA VAL A 925 -26.50 -21.86 0.24
C VAL A 925 -27.66 -21.42 1.16
N THR A 926 -27.91 -22.20 2.18
CA THR A 926 -29.02 -22.01 3.12
C THR A 926 -28.52 -21.67 4.52
N LYS A 927 -29.40 -21.12 5.36
CA LYS A 927 -29.13 -20.91 6.80
C LYS A 927 -28.71 -22.18 7.50
N GLU A 928 -29.30 -23.35 7.12
CA GLU A 928 -28.95 -24.65 7.68
C GLU A 928 -27.54 -25.09 7.29
N ASP A 929 -27.05 -24.77 6.07
CA ASP A 929 -25.67 -25.06 5.67
C ASP A 929 -24.70 -24.27 6.56
N VAL A 930 -24.94 -22.97 6.74
CA VAL A 930 -24.14 -22.09 7.59
C VAL A 930 -24.12 -22.61 9.04
N ARG A 931 -25.30 -22.85 9.61
CA ARG A 931 -25.47 -23.40 10.95
C ARG A 931 -24.72 -24.73 11.10
N ALA A 932 -24.91 -25.65 10.14
CA ALA A 932 -24.33 -26.98 10.20
C ALA A 932 -22.78 -26.96 10.11
N ILE A 933 -22.19 -26.07 9.35
CA ILE A 933 -20.73 -25.91 9.29
C ILE A 933 -20.21 -25.28 10.58
N ALA A 934 -20.86 -24.25 11.13
CA ALA A 934 -20.50 -23.66 12.41
C ALA A 934 -20.57 -24.72 13.55
N ASP A 935 -21.61 -25.55 13.58
CA ASP A 935 -21.76 -26.68 14.54
C ASP A 935 -20.66 -27.75 14.38
N LYS A 936 -20.27 -28.05 13.13
CA LYS A 936 -19.15 -28.96 12.87
C LYS A 936 -17.82 -28.43 13.37
N PHE A 937 -17.54 -27.13 13.24
CA PHE A 937 -16.33 -26.52 13.81
C PHE A 937 -16.25 -26.77 15.32
N LEU A 938 -17.31 -26.45 16.07
CA LEU A 938 -17.36 -26.69 17.51
C LEU A 938 -17.22 -28.18 17.88
N LYS A 939 -17.77 -29.07 17.07
CA LYS A 939 -17.72 -30.53 17.28
C LYS A 939 -16.47 -31.20 16.75
N SER A 940 -15.66 -30.52 15.95
CA SER A 940 -14.42 -31.09 15.40
C SER A 940 -13.44 -31.53 16.48
N GLY A 941 -13.51 -30.89 17.66
CA GLY A 941 -12.56 -31.06 18.74
C GLY A 941 -11.19 -30.41 18.48
N ASN A 942 -11.04 -29.71 17.37
CA ASN A 942 -9.82 -28.99 17.03
C ASN A 942 -10.03 -27.50 17.28
N PHE A 943 -9.45 -27.01 18.34
CA PHE A 943 -9.49 -25.60 18.73
C PHE A 943 -8.12 -25.16 19.22
N ILE A 944 -7.62 -24.10 18.66
CA ILE A 944 -6.36 -23.46 19.02
C ILE A 944 -6.68 -22.07 19.52
N GLU A 945 -6.22 -21.77 20.72
CA GLU A 945 -6.30 -20.47 21.32
C GLU A 945 -4.88 -20.02 21.67
N VAL A 946 -4.49 -18.85 21.16
CA VAL A 946 -3.23 -18.21 21.57
C VAL A 946 -3.56 -16.84 22.14
N VAL A 947 -3.04 -16.56 23.32
CA VAL A 947 -3.28 -15.33 24.07
C VAL A 947 -1.95 -14.76 24.52
N GLN A 948 -1.56 -13.62 23.94
CA GLN A 948 -0.42 -12.85 24.38
C GLN A 948 -0.87 -11.73 25.30
N ARG A 949 -0.39 -11.73 26.52
CA ARG A 949 -0.70 -10.73 27.54
C ARG A 949 0.51 -9.84 27.82
N PRO A 950 0.34 -8.56 28.18
CA PRO A 950 1.45 -7.75 28.64
C PRO A 950 1.92 -8.21 30.02
N THR A 951 3.21 -8.01 30.31
CA THR A 951 3.75 -8.22 31.66
C THR A 951 3.29 -7.14 32.65
N ARG A 952 2.91 -5.97 32.14
CA ARG A 952 2.34 -4.83 32.87
C ARG A 952 1.02 -4.40 32.21
N GLU A 953 0.03 -4.01 32.99
CA GLU A 953 -1.31 -3.63 32.47
C GLU A 953 -1.43 -2.13 32.16
N THR A 954 -0.46 -1.31 32.55
CA THR A 954 -0.45 0.14 32.35
C THR A 954 0.89 0.57 31.75
N GLU A 955 0.85 1.62 30.91
CA GLU A 955 2.05 2.32 30.48
C GLU A 955 2.76 2.98 31.67
N GLU A 956 4.11 3.03 31.64
CA GLU A 956 4.88 3.79 32.64
C GLU A 956 4.87 5.28 32.34
#